data_7a715efe44d5ba89b659e7f31cf8e6ed
#
_entry.id   7a715efe44d5ba89b659e7f31cf8e6ed
#
_cell.length_a   1.000
_cell.length_b   1.000
_cell.length_c   1.000
_cell.angle_alpha   90.00
_cell.angle_beta   90.00
_cell.angle_gamma   90.00
#
_symmetry.space_group_name_H-M   'P 1'
#
loop_
_entity.id
_entity.type
_entity.pdbx_description
1 polymer ?
#
loop_
_entity_poly.entity_id
_entity_poly.type
_entity_poly.pdbx_seq_one_letter_code
_entity_poly.pdbx_strand_id
1 'polypeptide(L)'
;MNDNAAAPESAPSRGVTMAHTVIRRMPFTLGFLVVVAILGIAGGGLWRRLDERSWYPDIAYGWPPLTEGKWWTPLSGWFFGLTPFQYFCMAVIFAAAVGWTEWRLGTVRTALVCLSGQLIGILGASVTVGLLAHTHLGWADRLSEVRDVGFTTAAFSALAAVSATLRSPWRLRVRAVLMAHVALTFLFESTFADLMHLIAIAVWLPAGEKLFSRTEHGFWPRTRREVRMLAFIGLLVIATASVAVYFFPGNSLLGPTENERGSLWSTILTVVVITVVAEQLRKGRHWAWWGTLAYGLLHVVFTLVLLGVAIGTDFETEGAVTFGTGLLWAVEVALLYSGRGAFRVPVRRKITDGALTGTDPGHAVRALLARYGGSTMSWMTTWPENKYWFAADGERCVAYQRHAGTVIVLTDPIGPADLLPATIAGFTDRCEADGLVPCLFSTTEAVAEIADELGWRSVQIAEDTIVDLPQLEFKGKAWQDIRSAINKANKEGIEFRLVELADEPFAVIAQVRAISEEWVGEKGLPEMGFTLGGVEEALDPAVRVGLAVDAKGSVHGVTSWLPVYGPGDEIRGWTLDVMRRRPGGFRPVVEFLIASSCQVFKEEGAEIVSLSGAPLARSARTDGAEPIDRLLEGLGAAMEPYYGFRSLHTFKAKFQPRHEPVYLCYRDEADLPRIGIALTKAYLPEVSAKDLMTLGASGK
;
A
#
# COMPACT_ATOMS: atom_id res chain seq x y z
N MET A 1 -31.33 -56.78 7.13
CA MET A 1 -30.48 -56.37 6.02
C MET A 1 -29.84 -55.06 6.46
N ASN A 2 -28.55 -55.11 6.71
CA ASN A 2 -27.76 -54.00 7.26
C ASN A 2 -27.53 -52.94 6.21
N ASP A 3 -27.96 -51.71 6.49
CA ASP A 3 -27.47 -50.50 5.81
C ASP A 3 -26.46 -49.83 6.73
N ASN A 4 -25.17 -50.12 6.50
CA ASN A 4 -24.07 -49.33 7.01
C ASN A 4 -23.90 -48.08 6.14
N ALA A 5 -24.54 -46.98 6.50
CA ALA A 5 -24.22 -45.70 5.96
C ALA A 5 -22.90 -45.21 6.61
N ALA A 6 -21.80 -45.20 5.83
CA ALA A 6 -20.55 -44.60 6.23
C ALA A 6 -20.75 -43.10 6.47
N ALA A 7 -20.39 -42.64 7.68
CA ALA A 7 -20.39 -41.25 8.02
C ALA A 7 -19.41 -40.46 7.10
N PRO A 8 -19.74 -39.25 6.65
CA PRO A 8 -18.82 -38.47 5.82
C PRO A 8 -17.59 -38.07 6.68
N GLU A 9 -16.39 -38.40 6.16
CA GLU A 9 -15.11 -37.94 6.71
C GLU A 9 -15.16 -36.42 6.86
N SER A 10 -15.02 -35.94 8.10
CA SER A 10 -14.96 -34.53 8.39
C SER A 10 -13.77 -33.90 7.67
N ALA A 11 -14.01 -32.93 6.82
CA ALA A 11 -12.95 -32.15 6.16
C ALA A 11 -11.97 -31.62 7.21
N PRO A 12 -10.64 -31.73 7.00
CA PRO A 12 -9.65 -31.31 7.97
C PRO A 12 -9.84 -29.84 8.29
N SER A 13 -9.78 -29.47 9.58
CA SER A 13 -9.95 -28.10 10.03
C SER A 13 -8.90 -27.19 9.34
N ARG A 14 -9.27 -25.93 9.02
CA ARG A 14 -8.38 -24.95 8.36
C ARG A 14 -6.98 -24.87 9.00
N GLY A 15 -6.88 -25.05 10.33
CA GLY A 15 -5.62 -25.08 11.06
C GLY A 15 -4.71 -26.25 10.70
N VAL A 16 -5.27 -27.46 10.50
CA VAL A 16 -4.50 -28.68 10.12
C VAL A 16 -3.96 -28.52 8.69
N THR A 17 -4.75 -27.98 7.77
CA THR A 17 -4.32 -27.74 6.39
C THR A 17 -3.22 -26.68 6.32
N MET A 18 -3.30 -25.64 7.12
CA MET A 18 -2.27 -24.58 7.20
C MET A 18 -0.96 -25.11 7.80
N ALA A 19 -1.02 -25.86 8.90
CA ALA A 19 0.16 -26.49 9.51
C ALA A 19 0.87 -27.45 8.56
N HIS A 20 0.13 -28.29 7.84
CA HIS A 20 0.69 -29.20 6.84
C HIS A 20 1.37 -28.46 5.69
N THR A 21 0.81 -27.34 5.24
CA THR A 21 1.42 -26.51 4.19
C THR A 21 2.72 -25.86 4.67
N VAL A 22 2.78 -25.35 5.90
CA VAL A 22 3.97 -24.77 6.51
C VAL A 22 5.08 -25.81 6.62
N ILE A 23 4.77 -27.02 7.14
CA ILE A 23 5.76 -28.09 7.28
C ILE A 23 6.34 -28.51 5.93
N ARG A 24 5.53 -28.60 4.87
CA ARG A 24 5.99 -28.95 3.52
C ARG A 24 6.83 -27.87 2.85
N ARG A 25 6.58 -26.61 3.14
CA ARG A 25 7.23 -25.47 2.49
C ARG A 25 8.45 -24.93 3.23
N MET A 26 8.64 -25.27 4.52
CA MET A 26 9.73 -24.75 5.35
C MET A 26 10.45 -25.88 6.13
N PRO A 27 10.84 -27.00 5.47
CA PRO A 27 11.44 -28.14 6.17
C PRO A 27 12.82 -27.82 6.75
N PHE A 28 13.65 -26.97 6.09
CA PHE A 28 14.95 -26.57 6.60
C PHE A 28 14.80 -25.74 7.88
N THR A 29 13.97 -24.71 7.85
CA THR A 29 13.74 -23.81 9.00
C THR A 29 13.26 -24.61 10.21
N LEU A 30 12.25 -25.47 10.02
CA LEU A 30 11.69 -26.26 11.10
C LEU A 30 12.69 -27.30 11.62
N GLY A 31 13.35 -28.00 10.70
CA GLY A 31 14.38 -28.99 11.06
C GLY A 31 15.53 -28.38 11.84
N PHE A 32 16.02 -27.23 11.43
CA PHE A 32 17.08 -26.50 12.14
C PHE A 32 16.64 -26.11 13.55
N LEU A 33 15.45 -25.51 13.70
CA LEU A 33 14.92 -25.13 15.02
C LEU A 33 14.69 -26.31 15.95
N VAL A 34 14.28 -27.47 15.42
CA VAL A 34 14.17 -28.71 16.21
C VAL A 34 15.53 -29.17 16.68
N VAL A 35 16.55 -29.13 15.82
CA VAL A 35 17.93 -29.49 16.23
C VAL A 35 18.43 -28.53 17.31
N VAL A 36 18.26 -27.21 17.14
CA VAL A 36 18.61 -26.19 18.13
C VAL A 36 17.91 -26.44 19.47
N ALA A 37 16.63 -26.78 19.45
CA ALA A 37 15.87 -27.09 20.66
C ALA A 37 16.39 -28.36 21.35
N ILE A 38 16.66 -29.44 20.61
CA ILE A 38 17.18 -30.70 21.15
C ILE A 38 18.57 -30.46 21.77
N LEU A 39 19.48 -29.76 21.07
CA LEU A 39 20.80 -29.46 21.57
C LEU A 39 20.78 -28.48 22.75
N GLY A 40 19.89 -27.52 22.73
CA GLY A 40 19.67 -26.57 23.83
C GLY A 40 19.15 -27.28 25.10
N ILE A 41 18.25 -28.28 24.95
CA ILE A 41 17.80 -29.15 26.04
C ILE A 41 18.94 -30.01 26.56
N ALA A 42 19.62 -30.74 25.66
CA ALA A 42 20.70 -31.65 26.03
C ALA A 42 21.89 -30.94 26.70
N GLY A 43 22.25 -29.75 26.19
CA GLY A 43 23.30 -28.90 26.74
C GLY A 43 22.90 -28.11 28.00
N GLY A 44 21.60 -28.06 28.32
CA GLY A 44 21.06 -27.27 29.44
C GLY A 44 21.04 -25.75 29.18
N GLY A 45 21.27 -25.29 27.94
CA GLY A 45 21.33 -23.87 27.55
C GLY A 45 19.96 -23.17 27.58
N LEU A 46 18.85 -23.92 27.59
CA LEU A 46 17.53 -23.34 27.75
C LEU A 46 17.17 -22.99 29.20
N TRP A 47 17.98 -23.39 30.18
CA TRP A 47 17.74 -23.11 31.61
C TRP A 47 18.84 -22.34 32.29
N ARG A 48 20.07 -22.41 31.77
CA ARG A 48 21.26 -21.78 32.37
C ARG A 48 22.12 -21.15 31.27
N ARG A 49 22.97 -20.23 31.66
CA ARG A 49 23.98 -19.65 30.77
C ARG A 49 24.92 -20.72 30.26
N LEU A 50 25.22 -20.69 28.98
CA LEU A 50 26.04 -21.69 28.31
C LEU A 50 27.54 -21.49 28.57
N ASP A 51 27.98 -20.25 28.78
CA ASP A 51 29.35 -19.87 29.10
C ASP A 51 29.85 -20.42 30.46
N GLU A 52 28.95 -20.83 31.35
CA GLU A 52 29.28 -21.49 32.61
C GLU A 52 29.62 -23.00 32.45
N ARG A 53 29.45 -23.54 31.25
CA ARG A 53 29.72 -24.96 30.98
C ARG A 53 31.17 -25.20 30.61
N SER A 54 31.77 -26.26 31.16
CA SER A 54 33.17 -26.62 30.91
C SER A 54 33.50 -26.90 29.43
N TRP A 55 32.53 -27.37 28.68
CA TRP A 55 32.66 -27.66 27.24
C TRP A 55 32.36 -26.46 26.31
N TYR A 56 31.93 -25.33 26.86
CA TYR A 56 31.62 -24.13 26.06
C TYR A 56 32.79 -23.67 25.18
N PRO A 57 34.07 -23.64 25.66
CA PRO A 57 35.23 -23.27 24.85
C PRO A 57 35.52 -24.20 23.67
N ASP A 58 34.91 -25.40 23.65
CA ASP A 58 35.13 -26.40 22.59
C ASP A 58 34.11 -26.26 21.45
N ILE A 59 33.02 -25.51 21.64
CA ILE A 59 32.00 -25.28 20.62
C ILE A 59 31.90 -23.85 20.19
N ALA A 60 32.24 -22.89 21.04
CA ALA A 60 32.11 -21.46 20.76
C ALA A 60 33.14 -21.03 19.69
N TYR A 61 32.67 -20.20 18.74
CA TYR A 61 33.52 -19.65 17.68
C TYR A 61 34.08 -18.27 18.07
N GLY A 62 35.09 -17.83 17.33
CA GLY A 62 35.78 -16.56 17.54
C GLY A 62 37.23 -16.66 17.08
N TRP A 63 38.04 -15.64 17.38
CA TRP A 63 39.46 -15.66 17.05
C TRP A 63 40.24 -16.69 17.90
N PRO A 64 40.07 -16.77 19.25
CA PRO A 64 40.82 -17.71 20.07
C PRO A 64 40.65 -19.18 19.68
N PRO A 65 39.43 -19.71 19.44
CA PRO A 65 39.26 -21.10 19.02
C PRO A 65 39.99 -21.44 17.72
N LEU A 66 40.03 -20.52 16.76
CA LEU A 66 40.73 -20.73 15.48
C LEU A 66 42.26 -20.81 15.69
N THR A 67 42.84 -19.97 16.55
CA THR A 67 44.26 -20.00 16.87
C THR A 67 44.65 -21.20 17.73
N GLU A 68 43.71 -21.71 18.52
CA GLU A 68 43.86 -22.97 19.29
C GLU A 68 43.73 -24.23 18.41
N GLY A 69 43.45 -24.08 17.09
CA GLY A 69 43.31 -25.22 16.18
C GLY A 69 41.92 -25.88 16.19
N LYS A 70 40.90 -25.27 16.81
CA LYS A 70 39.53 -25.79 16.91
C LYS A 70 38.68 -25.38 15.68
N TRP A 71 39.05 -25.86 14.50
CA TRP A 71 38.45 -25.47 13.22
C TRP A 71 36.98 -25.89 13.03
N TRP A 72 36.42 -26.72 13.91
CA TRP A 72 35.01 -27.14 13.89
C TRP A 72 34.07 -26.13 14.54
N THR A 73 34.60 -25.19 15.36
CA THR A 73 33.81 -24.28 16.15
C THR A 73 32.86 -23.38 15.32
N PRO A 74 33.17 -22.91 14.09
CA PRO A 74 32.24 -22.21 13.24
C PRO A 74 31.00 -23.01 12.89
N LEU A 75 31.07 -24.35 12.90
CA LEU A 75 29.92 -25.22 12.63
C LEU A 75 29.19 -25.63 13.91
N SER A 76 29.91 -25.93 14.99
CA SER A 76 29.31 -26.38 16.26
C SER A 76 28.57 -25.24 16.98
N GLY A 77 29.17 -24.06 17.08
CA GLY A 77 28.61 -22.91 17.79
C GLY A 77 27.32 -22.36 17.15
N TRP A 78 27.06 -22.70 15.87
CA TRP A 78 25.86 -22.26 15.15
C TRP A 78 24.56 -22.77 15.75
N PHE A 79 24.54 -23.86 16.46
CA PHE A 79 23.33 -24.48 17.00
C PHE A 79 23.00 -24.07 18.44
N PHE A 80 23.73 -23.12 19.00
CA PHE A 80 23.60 -22.74 20.41
C PHE A 80 23.31 -21.26 20.57
N GLY A 81 22.77 -20.90 21.73
CA GLY A 81 22.60 -19.53 22.22
C GLY A 81 23.22 -19.42 23.62
N LEU A 82 23.67 -18.24 24.00
CA LEU A 82 24.36 -18.02 25.27
C LEU A 82 23.43 -18.07 26.48
N THR A 83 22.22 -17.50 26.35
CA THR A 83 21.22 -17.43 27.43
C THR A 83 19.87 -17.95 26.95
N PRO A 84 18.98 -18.40 27.88
CA PRO A 84 17.62 -18.84 27.53
C PRO A 84 16.82 -17.79 26.76
N PHE A 85 16.92 -16.52 27.14
CA PHE A 85 16.24 -15.42 26.46
C PHE A 85 16.78 -15.22 25.03
N GLN A 86 18.10 -15.32 24.86
CA GLN A 86 18.74 -15.24 23.54
C GLN A 86 18.30 -16.39 22.64
N TYR A 87 18.20 -17.63 23.12
CA TYR A 87 17.63 -18.75 22.36
C TYR A 87 16.25 -18.42 21.81
N PHE A 88 15.37 -17.87 22.66
CA PHE A 88 14.01 -17.51 22.26
C PHE A 88 14.02 -16.42 21.17
N CYS A 89 14.74 -15.33 21.39
CA CYS A 89 14.82 -14.22 20.44
C CYS A 89 15.40 -14.67 19.08
N MET A 90 16.50 -15.43 19.12
CA MET A 90 17.15 -15.94 17.91
C MET A 90 16.27 -16.92 17.15
N ALA A 91 15.53 -17.79 17.85
CA ALA A 91 14.60 -18.73 17.24
C ALA A 91 13.42 -18.00 16.52
N VAL A 92 12.88 -16.93 17.15
CA VAL A 92 11.83 -16.12 16.54
C VAL A 92 12.33 -15.39 15.29
N ILE A 93 13.51 -14.76 15.38
CA ILE A 93 14.15 -14.08 14.24
C ILE A 93 14.43 -15.07 13.11
N PHE A 94 14.99 -16.23 13.44
CA PHE A 94 15.31 -17.27 12.46
C PHE A 94 14.05 -17.82 11.80
N ALA A 95 13.03 -18.16 12.60
CA ALA A 95 11.74 -18.65 12.07
C ALA A 95 11.12 -17.66 11.10
N ALA A 96 11.09 -16.38 11.45
CA ALA A 96 10.50 -15.34 10.62
C ALA A 96 11.35 -15.09 9.34
N ALA A 97 12.66 -14.87 9.49
CA ALA A 97 13.53 -14.46 8.40
C ALA A 97 13.84 -15.62 7.44
N VAL A 98 14.28 -16.76 8.00
CA VAL A 98 14.67 -17.93 7.20
C VAL A 98 13.44 -18.64 6.66
N GLY A 99 12.36 -18.76 7.45
CA GLY A 99 11.10 -19.33 7.01
C GLY A 99 10.51 -18.54 5.83
N TRP A 100 10.50 -17.20 5.91
CA TRP A 100 10.06 -16.37 4.79
C TRP A 100 10.97 -16.53 3.55
N THR A 101 12.29 -16.62 3.77
CA THR A 101 13.26 -16.84 2.68
C THR A 101 13.03 -18.21 2.04
N GLU A 102 12.84 -19.26 2.84
CA GLU A 102 12.62 -20.61 2.37
C GLU A 102 11.32 -20.73 1.56
N TRP A 103 10.26 -20.02 2.03
CA TRP A 103 9.01 -19.94 1.29
C TRP A 103 9.17 -19.35 -0.12
N ARG A 104 10.12 -18.40 -0.30
CA ARG A 104 10.34 -17.71 -1.58
C ARG A 104 11.40 -18.33 -2.48
N LEU A 105 12.53 -18.75 -1.90
CA LEU A 105 13.69 -19.25 -2.65
C LEU A 105 13.75 -20.77 -2.72
N GLY A 106 12.99 -21.47 -1.87
CA GLY A 106 13.02 -22.92 -1.70
C GLY A 106 14.14 -23.37 -0.75
N THR A 107 14.02 -24.63 -0.29
CA THR A 107 14.82 -25.19 0.80
C THR A 107 16.33 -25.20 0.54
N VAL A 108 16.76 -25.71 -0.62
CA VAL A 108 18.20 -25.86 -0.91
C VAL A 108 18.91 -24.52 -1.00
N ARG A 109 18.32 -23.55 -1.70
CA ARG A 109 18.91 -22.21 -1.85
C ARG A 109 19.00 -21.49 -0.51
N THR A 110 17.96 -21.59 0.31
CA THR A 110 17.95 -20.99 1.65
C THR A 110 19.00 -21.62 2.56
N ALA A 111 19.12 -22.94 2.57
CA ALA A 111 20.14 -23.63 3.35
C ALA A 111 21.56 -23.21 2.94
N LEU A 112 21.84 -23.09 1.63
CA LEU A 112 23.14 -22.63 1.13
C LEU A 112 23.44 -21.17 1.52
N VAL A 113 22.44 -20.28 1.43
CA VAL A 113 22.58 -18.89 1.87
C VAL A 113 22.86 -18.80 3.37
N CYS A 114 22.11 -19.54 4.18
CA CYS A 114 22.29 -19.56 5.63
C CYS A 114 23.67 -20.11 6.03
N LEU A 115 24.08 -21.26 5.48
CA LEU A 115 25.36 -21.88 5.78
C LEU A 115 26.54 -20.99 5.35
N SER A 116 26.53 -20.53 4.11
CA SER A 116 27.61 -19.67 3.61
C SER A 116 27.66 -18.32 4.32
N GLY A 117 26.49 -17.71 4.58
CA GLY A 117 26.41 -16.43 5.29
C GLY A 117 26.94 -16.53 6.73
N GLN A 118 26.58 -17.60 7.45
CA GLN A 118 27.08 -17.87 8.79
C GLN A 118 28.61 -18.06 8.79
N LEU A 119 29.13 -18.90 7.89
CA LEU A 119 30.57 -19.16 7.79
C LEU A 119 31.37 -17.92 7.38
N ILE A 120 30.89 -17.18 6.37
CA ILE A 120 31.50 -15.92 5.93
C ILE A 120 31.51 -14.90 7.07
N GLY A 121 30.43 -14.78 7.82
CA GLY A 121 30.35 -13.89 8.98
C GLY A 121 31.34 -14.27 10.06
N ILE A 122 31.36 -15.53 10.49
CA ILE A 122 32.27 -16.01 11.56
C ILE A 122 33.75 -15.88 11.15
N LEU A 123 34.10 -16.43 9.99
CA LEU A 123 35.49 -16.41 9.52
C LEU A 123 35.94 -14.98 9.20
N GLY A 124 35.10 -14.20 8.55
CA GLY A 124 35.40 -12.82 8.22
C GLY A 124 35.60 -11.96 9.47
N ALA A 125 34.72 -12.08 10.48
CA ALA A 125 34.84 -11.37 11.75
C ALA A 125 36.09 -11.82 12.51
N SER A 126 36.36 -13.13 12.63
CA SER A 126 37.54 -13.66 13.30
C SER A 126 38.82 -13.16 12.65
N VAL A 127 38.95 -13.23 11.34
CA VAL A 127 40.12 -12.72 10.60
C VAL A 127 40.29 -11.22 10.78
N THR A 128 39.20 -10.46 10.67
CA THR A 128 39.21 -8.99 10.83
C THR A 128 39.74 -8.62 12.23
N VAL A 129 39.19 -9.24 13.27
CA VAL A 129 39.59 -9.00 14.65
C VAL A 129 41.04 -9.43 14.87
N GLY A 130 41.45 -10.59 14.37
CA GLY A 130 42.82 -11.06 14.47
C GLY A 130 43.84 -10.15 13.80
N LEU A 131 43.53 -9.58 12.64
CA LEU A 131 44.38 -8.60 11.95
C LEU A 131 44.47 -7.26 12.71
N LEU A 132 43.34 -6.81 13.27
CA LEU A 132 43.23 -5.52 13.96
C LEU A 132 43.75 -5.57 15.41
N ALA A 133 43.80 -6.73 16.07
CA ALA A 133 44.35 -6.90 17.39
C ALA A 133 45.85 -6.49 17.48
N HIS A 134 46.56 -6.48 16.34
CA HIS A 134 47.96 -6.01 16.28
C HIS A 134 48.07 -4.47 16.15
N THR A 135 46.96 -3.73 16.02
CA THR A 135 46.96 -2.28 15.80
C THR A 135 46.72 -1.45 17.06
N HIS A 136 46.66 -2.06 18.23
CA HIS A 136 46.35 -1.43 19.53
C HIS A 136 44.98 -0.71 19.59
N LEU A 137 44.06 -1.12 18.76
CA LEU A 137 42.67 -0.65 18.83
C LEU A 137 41.99 -1.40 19.98
N GLY A 138 41.69 -0.73 21.10
CA GLY A 138 41.12 -1.37 22.29
C GLY A 138 39.79 -2.11 22.05
N TRP A 139 39.04 -1.75 20.98
CA TRP A 139 37.89 -2.51 20.51
C TRP A 139 38.31 -3.88 19.94
N ALA A 140 39.29 -3.92 19.06
CA ALA A 140 39.76 -5.14 18.44
C ALA A 140 40.41 -6.06 19.47
N ASP A 141 41.16 -5.50 20.43
CA ASP A 141 41.77 -6.26 21.54
C ASP A 141 40.70 -6.96 22.38
N ARG A 142 39.60 -6.23 22.75
CA ARG A 142 38.49 -6.85 23.48
C ARG A 142 37.82 -7.97 22.68
N LEU A 143 37.55 -7.77 21.40
CA LEU A 143 36.89 -8.79 20.57
C LEU A 143 37.80 -9.97 20.24
N SER A 144 39.13 -9.79 20.28
CA SER A 144 40.08 -10.87 20.04
C SER A 144 40.07 -11.98 21.13
N GLU A 145 39.51 -11.67 22.30
CA GLU A 145 39.34 -12.62 23.40
C GLU A 145 37.94 -13.26 23.46
N VAL A 146 36.99 -12.73 22.65
CA VAL A 146 35.61 -13.16 22.70
C VAL A 146 35.41 -14.54 22.06
N ARG A 147 34.62 -15.36 22.76
CA ARG A 147 34.03 -16.61 22.27
C ARG A 147 32.52 -16.45 22.23
N ASP A 148 31.94 -16.73 21.08
CA ASP A 148 30.50 -16.48 20.85
C ASP A 148 29.81 -17.71 20.28
N VAL A 149 28.49 -17.74 20.38
CA VAL A 149 27.59 -18.76 19.81
C VAL A 149 26.33 -18.11 19.30
N GLY A 150 25.78 -18.60 18.19
CA GLY A 150 24.50 -18.07 17.67
C GLY A 150 24.27 -18.32 16.19
N PHE A 151 23.03 -18.08 15.76
CA PHE A 151 22.58 -18.36 14.40
C PHE A 151 21.84 -17.18 13.72
N THR A 152 21.94 -15.99 14.29
CA THR A 152 21.30 -14.79 13.72
C THR A 152 21.94 -14.32 12.42
N THR A 153 23.24 -14.52 12.25
CA THR A 153 23.95 -14.14 11.03
C THR A 153 23.41 -14.86 9.80
N ALA A 154 23.03 -16.14 9.94
CA ALA A 154 22.35 -16.89 8.91
C ALA A 154 20.97 -16.24 8.54
N ALA A 155 20.22 -15.78 9.53
CA ALA A 155 18.92 -15.12 9.32
C ALA A 155 19.09 -13.78 8.59
N PHE A 156 20.07 -12.96 8.95
CA PHE A 156 20.37 -11.70 8.27
C PHE A 156 20.86 -11.91 6.83
N SER A 157 21.67 -12.94 6.60
CA SER A 157 22.10 -13.34 5.25
C SER A 157 20.91 -13.75 4.39
N ALA A 158 19.97 -14.53 4.95
CA ALA A 158 18.75 -14.93 4.28
C ALA A 158 17.86 -13.73 3.91
N LEU A 159 17.69 -12.77 4.83
CA LEU A 159 16.95 -11.53 4.57
C LEU A 159 17.64 -10.67 3.49
N ALA A 160 18.96 -10.55 3.54
CA ALA A 160 19.72 -9.83 2.53
C ALA A 160 19.51 -10.44 1.14
N ALA A 161 19.64 -11.77 1.03
CA ALA A 161 19.48 -12.50 -0.22
C ALA A 161 18.05 -12.43 -0.77
N VAL A 162 17.02 -12.68 0.07
CA VAL A 162 15.61 -12.67 -0.37
C VAL A 162 15.13 -11.28 -0.73
N SER A 163 15.77 -10.22 -0.19
CA SER A 163 15.42 -8.83 -0.53
C SER A 163 15.48 -8.55 -2.04
N ALA A 164 16.36 -9.25 -2.76
CA ALA A 164 16.50 -9.14 -4.22
C ALA A 164 15.27 -9.61 -5.00
N THR A 165 14.44 -10.47 -4.41
CA THR A 165 13.20 -10.97 -5.05
C THR A 165 12.00 -10.05 -4.86
N LEU A 166 12.16 -8.99 -4.05
CA LEU A 166 11.08 -8.06 -3.74
C LEU A 166 10.94 -7.00 -4.82
N ARG A 167 9.70 -6.58 -5.06
CA ARG A 167 9.42 -5.39 -5.88
C ARG A 167 9.67 -4.11 -5.07
N SER A 168 10.00 -3.01 -5.76
CA SER A 168 9.95 -1.68 -5.13
C SER A 168 8.51 -1.38 -4.68
N PRO A 169 8.29 -0.73 -3.50
CA PRO A 169 9.29 -0.18 -2.56
C PRO A 169 9.77 -1.15 -1.46
N TRP A 170 9.21 -2.36 -1.36
CA TRP A 170 9.53 -3.31 -0.28
C TRP A 170 10.99 -3.75 -0.29
N ARG A 171 11.60 -3.92 -1.47
CA ARG A 171 13.03 -4.21 -1.60
C ARG A 171 13.87 -3.17 -0.88
N LEU A 172 13.59 -1.90 -1.14
CA LEU A 172 14.34 -0.80 -0.55
C LEU A 172 14.12 -0.70 0.96
N ARG A 173 12.88 -0.94 1.43
CA ARG A 173 12.55 -0.92 2.87
C ARG A 173 13.29 -2.00 3.65
N VAL A 174 13.24 -3.25 3.17
CA VAL A 174 13.94 -4.37 3.83
C VAL A 174 15.43 -4.11 3.89
N ARG A 175 16.03 -3.63 2.79
CA ARG A 175 17.46 -3.28 2.76
C ARG A 175 17.79 -2.12 3.68
N ALA A 176 16.97 -1.08 3.69
CA ALA A 176 17.17 0.06 4.58
C ALA A 176 17.08 -0.34 6.06
N VAL A 177 16.11 -1.20 6.43
CA VAL A 177 15.98 -1.72 7.79
C VAL A 177 17.19 -2.60 8.18
N LEU A 178 17.65 -3.47 7.28
CA LEU A 178 18.86 -4.28 7.51
C LEU A 178 20.10 -3.42 7.71
N MET A 179 20.32 -2.45 6.83
CA MET A 179 21.45 -1.53 6.93
C MET A 179 21.37 -0.65 8.18
N ALA A 180 20.15 -0.20 8.53
CA ALA A 180 19.91 0.56 9.75
C ALA A 180 20.23 -0.25 11.00
N HIS A 181 19.76 -1.49 11.09
CA HIS A 181 20.07 -2.38 12.21
C HIS A 181 21.56 -2.55 12.38
N VAL A 182 22.25 -2.97 11.31
CA VAL A 182 23.70 -3.19 11.36
C VAL A 182 24.48 -1.91 11.68
N ALA A 183 24.06 -0.77 11.11
CA ALA A 183 24.72 0.50 11.42
C ALA A 183 24.55 0.88 12.89
N LEU A 184 23.35 0.72 13.45
CA LEU A 184 23.10 1.02 14.86
C LEU A 184 23.87 0.10 15.79
N THR A 185 23.76 -1.22 15.61
CA THR A 185 24.40 -2.17 16.52
C THR A 185 25.93 -2.10 16.39
N PHE A 186 26.46 -2.02 15.17
CA PHE A 186 27.90 -1.93 14.96
C PHE A 186 28.51 -0.60 15.46
N LEU A 187 27.80 0.54 15.34
CA LEU A 187 28.32 1.82 15.80
C LEU A 187 28.22 2.01 17.33
N PHE A 188 27.19 1.43 17.98
CA PHE A 188 26.90 1.73 19.38
C PHE A 188 27.10 0.55 20.36
N GLU A 189 27.08 -0.70 19.87
CA GLU A 189 27.31 -1.90 20.67
C GLU A 189 28.60 -2.60 20.28
N SER A 190 28.91 -2.68 18.97
CA SER A 190 30.15 -3.21 18.39
C SER A 190 30.56 -4.58 18.91
N THR A 191 29.60 -5.49 19.05
CA THR A 191 29.87 -6.86 19.47
C THR A 191 30.46 -7.69 18.32
N PHE A 192 30.98 -8.88 18.65
CA PHE A 192 31.48 -9.82 17.64
C PHE A 192 30.37 -10.24 16.65
N ALA A 193 29.15 -10.45 17.16
CA ALA A 193 27.95 -10.74 16.35
C ALA A 193 27.61 -9.61 15.37
N ASP A 194 27.75 -8.33 15.77
CA ASP A 194 27.48 -7.20 14.91
C ASP A 194 28.45 -7.11 13.73
N LEU A 195 29.72 -7.40 13.98
CA LEU A 195 30.74 -7.51 12.93
C LEU A 195 30.40 -8.67 11.95
N MET A 196 29.95 -9.81 12.46
CA MET A 196 29.50 -10.93 11.65
C MET A 196 28.30 -10.55 10.77
N HIS A 197 27.30 -9.85 11.32
CA HIS A 197 26.15 -9.37 10.60
C HIS A 197 26.55 -8.39 9.49
N LEU A 198 27.44 -7.44 9.79
CA LEU A 198 27.93 -6.47 8.81
C LEU A 198 28.60 -7.17 7.61
N ILE A 199 29.53 -8.10 7.88
CA ILE A 199 30.24 -8.81 6.81
C ILE A 199 29.29 -9.67 5.99
N ALA A 200 28.41 -10.43 6.64
CA ALA A 200 27.47 -11.31 5.96
C ALA A 200 26.49 -10.54 5.07
N ILE A 201 25.96 -9.41 5.55
CA ILE A 201 25.05 -8.54 4.78
C ILE A 201 25.82 -7.88 3.63
N ALA A 202 27.05 -7.38 3.86
CA ALA A 202 27.87 -6.77 2.82
C ALA A 202 28.14 -7.72 1.65
N VAL A 203 28.25 -9.03 1.93
CA VAL A 203 28.42 -10.06 0.90
C VAL A 203 27.09 -10.45 0.26
N TRP A 204 26.04 -10.70 1.07
CA TRP A 204 24.80 -11.27 0.56
C TRP A 204 23.86 -10.26 -0.08
N LEU A 205 23.96 -8.95 0.18
CA LEU A 205 23.19 -7.96 -0.56
C LEU A 205 23.54 -7.94 -2.06
N PRO A 206 24.81 -7.78 -2.49
CA PRO A 206 25.17 -7.81 -3.91
C PRO A 206 25.07 -9.22 -4.51
N ALA A 207 25.44 -10.27 -3.75
CA ALA A 207 25.32 -11.64 -4.23
C ALA A 207 23.85 -12.03 -4.47
N GLY A 208 22.96 -11.69 -3.54
CA GLY A 208 21.53 -11.91 -3.69
C GLY A 208 20.94 -11.19 -4.91
N GLU A 209 21.35 -9.94 -5.16
CA GLU A 209 20.94 -9.20 -6.36
C GLU A 209 21.37 -9.94 -7.63
N LYS A 210 22.63 -10.39 -7.70
CA LYS A 210 23.16 -11.09 -8.87
C LYS A 210 22.51 -12.47 -9.10
N LEU A 211 22.20 -13.18 -8.02
CA LEU A 211 21.72 -14.58 -8.10
C LEU A 211 20.19 -14.70 -8.20
N PHE A 212 19.43 -13.79 -7.60
CA PHE A 212 18.00 -13.93 -7.40
C PHE A 212 17.14 -12.79 -7.97
N SER A 213 17.75 -11.68 -8.41
CA SER A 213 16.98 -10.60 -9.05
C SER A 213 16.45 -11.05 -10.41
N ARG A 214 15.18 -10.80 -10.64
CA ARG A 214 14.52 -11.03 -11.94
C ARG A 214 14.46 -9.79 -12.83
N THR A 215 14.89 -8.66 -12.31
CA THR A 215 14.79 -7.36 -12.99
C THR A 215 16.14 -6.65 -12.98
N GLU A 216 16.50 -5.99 -14.08
CA GLU A 216 17.73 -5.17 -14.21
C GLU A 216 17.67 -3.87 -13.37
N HIS A 217 17.14 -3.94 -12.15
CA HIS A 217 17.02 -2.78 -11.29
C HIS A 217 18.29 -2.64 -10.44
N GLY A 218 19.02 -1.57 -10.64
CA GLY A 218 20.22 -1.27 -9.88
C GLY A 218 19.97 -1.05 -8.37
N PHE A 219 21.07 -1.05 -7.62
CA PHE A 219 21.09 -0.90 -6.16
C PHE A 219 20.63 0.50 -5.68
N TRP A 220 20.78 1.53 -6.49
CA TRP A 220 20.56 2.93 -6.13
C TRP A 220 19.09 3.37 -6.33
N PRO A 221 18.57 4.29 -5.50
CA PRO A 221 17.23 4.85 -5.67
C PRO A 221 17.16 5.62 -6.99
N ARG A 222 16.08 5.41 -7.74
CA ARG A 222 15.85 6.04 -9.05
C ARG A 222 14.73 7.06 -9.04
N THR A 223 13.77 6.90 -8.12
CA THR A 223 12.61 7.78 -8.05
C THR A 223 12.77 8.80 -6.92
N ARG A 224 12.16 9.98 -7.09
CA ARG A 224 12.09 11.01 -6.03
C ARG A 224 11.49 10.47 -4.74
N ARG A 225 10.53 9.56 -4.87
CA ARG A 225 9.87 8.90 -3.74
C ARG A 225 10.83 8.01 -2.96
N GLU A 226 11.62 7.21 -3.65
CA GLU A 226 12.62 6.33 -3.01
C GLU A 226 13.66 7.14 -2.23
N VAL A 227 14.15 8.25 -2.81
CA VAL A 227 15.08 9.16 -2.12
C VAL A 227 14.44 9.77 -0.86
N ARG A 228 13.20 10.25 -0.95
CA ARG A 228 12.47 10.80 0.21
C ARG A 228 12.24 9.77 1.30
N MET A 229 11.98 8.51 0.91
CA MET A 229 11.80 7.40 1.83
C MET A 229 13.11 7.04 2.54
N LEU A 230 14.24 7.02 1.82
CA LEU A 230 15.55 6.78 2.43
C LEU A 230 15.93 7.88 3.42
N ALA A 231 15.75 9.15 3.07
CA ALA A 231 15.98 10.26 3.98
C ALA A 231 15.06 10.22 5.22
N PHE A 232 13.81 9.81 5.05
CA PHE A 232 12.90 9.57 6.18
C PHE A 232 13.44 8.47 7.11
N ILE A 233 13.86 7.32 6.53
CA ILE A 233 14.40 6.19 7.30
C ILE A 233 15.72 6.60 7.97
N GLY A 234 16.60 7.32 7.27
CA GLY A 234 17.88 7.80 7.83
C GLY A 234 17.70 8.65 9.09
N LEU A 235 16.76 9.58 9.06
CA LEU A 235 16.43 10.36 10.26
C LEU A 235 15.82 9.53 11.38
N LEU A 236 14.97 8.53 11.06
CA LEU A 236 14.44 7.62 12.06
C LEU A 236 15.56 6.76 12.69
N VAL A 237 16.56 6.37 11.91
CA VAL A 237 17.76 5.66 12.42
C VAL A 237 18.51 6.53 13.42
N ILE A 238 18.73 7.80 13.11
CA ILE A 238 19.38 8.75 14.01
C ILE A 238 18.56 8.93 15.31
N ALA A 239 17.23 9.05 15.20
CA ALA A 239 16.36 9.11 16.37
C ALA A 239 16.43 7.82 17.22
N THR A 240 16.46 6.66 16.55
CA THR A 240 16.57 5.36 17.24
C THR A 240 17.93 5.21 17.91
N ALA A 241 19.01 5.72 17.32
CA ALA A 241 20.33 5.75 17.96
C ALA A 241 20.30 6.48 19.32
N SER A 242 19.65 7.64 19.36
CA SER A 242 19.50 8.41 20.60
C SER A 242 18.72 7.65 21.69
N VAL A 243 17.70 6.89 21.29
CA VAL A 243 16.91 6.03 22.20
C VAL A 243 17.74 4.83 22.67
N ALA A 244 18.44 4.16 21.75
CA ALA A 244 19.26 2.99 22.05
C ALA A 244 20.36 3.32 23.05
N VAL A 245 21.11 4.39 22.82
CA VAL A 245 22.16 4.87 23.74
C VAL A 245 21.58 5.20 25.14
N TYR A 246 20.36 5.75 25.18
CA TYR A 246 19.74 6.08 26.47
C TYR A 246 19.36 4.83 27.29
N PHE A 247 18.76 3.82 26.66
CA PHE A 247 18.24 2.64 27.35
C PHE A 247 19.26 1.49 27.45
N PHE A 248 20.15 1.38 26.48
CA PHE A 248 21.11 0.29 26.33
C PHE A 248 22.55 0.83 26.16
N PRO A 249 23.10 1.48 27.22
CA PRO A 249 24.51 1.92 27.15
C PRO A 249 25.45 0.70 27.08
N GLY A 250 26.49 0.81 26.27
CA GLY A 250 27.40 -0.27 26.00
C GLY A 250 28.80 0.23 25.63
N ASN A 251 29.64 -0.69 25.17
CA ASN A 251 30.97 -0.37 24.66
C ASN A 251 30.96 -0.36 23.14
N SER A 252 31.00 0.83 22.55
CA SER A 252 31.04 1.02 21.10
C SER A 252 32.45 0.78 20.50
N LEU A 253 32.52 0.90 19.17
CA LEU A 253 33.78 0.88 18.41
C LEU A 253 34.77 1.94 18.92
N LEU A 254 34.33 3.06 19.40
CA LEU A 254 35.15 4.23 19.76
C LEU A 254 35.17 4.53 21.27
N GLY A 255 34.59 3.65 22.08
CA GLY A 255 34.61 3.78 23.55
C GLY A 255 33.26 3.55 24.21
N PRO A 256 33.16 3.73 25.53
CA PRO A 256 31.93 3.54 26.28
C PRO A 256 30.90 4.63 25.97
N THR A 257 29.63 4.24 25.84
CA THR A 257 28.51 5.17 25.53
C THR A 257 27.79 5.69 26.79
N GLU A 258 28.13 5.15 27.98
CA GLU A 258 27.49 5.52 29.26
C GLU A 258 27.70 6.97 29.64
N ASN A 259 28.88 7.52 29.41
CA ASN A 259 29.29 8.85 29.81
C ASN A 259 28.55 9.97 29.02
N GLU A 260 28.00 9.63 27.84
CA GLU A 260 27.29 10.57 26.96
C GLU A 260 25.77 10.48 27.07
N ARG A 261 25.27 9.85 28.11
CA ARG A 261 23.84 9.63 28.35
C ARG A 261 23.14 10.95 28.65
N GLY A 262 22.34 11.45 27.68
CA GLY A 262 21.54 12.65 27.86
C GLY A 262 20.38 12.47 28.87
N SER A 263 19.65 13.54 29.16
CA SER A 263 18.45 13.44 29.97
C SER A 263 17.30 12.78 29.18
N LEU A 264 16.37 12.11 29.88
CA LEU A 264 15.17 11.52 29.27
C LEU A 264 14.40 12.57 28.44
N TRP A 265 14.25 13.77 29.00
CA TRP A 265 13.51 14.85 28.32
C TRP A 265 14.20 15.34 27.05
N SER A 266 15.53 15.45 27.05
CA SER A 266 16.27 15.81 25.84
C SER A 266 16.16 14.72 24.77
N THR A 267 16.18 13.45 25.14
CA THR A 267 16.00 12.31 24.22
C THR A 267 14.57 12.32 23.61
N ILE A 268 13.55 12.50 24.44
CA ILE A 268 12.15 12.60 23.96
C ILE A 268 12.01 13.77 22.98
N LEU A 269 12.52 14.95 23.35
CA LEU A 269 12.45 16.15 22.50
C LEU A 269 13.14 15.92 21.16
N THR A 270 14.33 15.35 21.18
CA THR A 270 15.10 15.00 19.97
C THR A 270 14.32 14.05 19.07
N VAL A 271 13.76 13.00 19.62
CA VAL A 271 12.96 12.00 18.86
C VAL A 271 11.73 12.66 18.24
N VAL A 272 11.00 13.49 19.00
CA VAL A 272 9.80 14.18 18.49
C VAL A 272 10.19 15.13 17.36
N VAL A 273 11.20 15.97 17.54
CA VAL A 273 11.66 16.93 16.54
C VAL A 273 12.13 16.21 15.27
N ILE A 274 12.98 15.21 15.40
CA ILE A 274 13.49 14.43 14.26
C ILE A 274 12.33 13.74 13.53
N THR A 275 11.37 13.15 14.25
CA THR A 275 10.22 12.46 13.63
C THR A 275 9.34 13.44 12.86
N VAL A 276 9.07 14.61 13.41
CA VAL A 276 8.31 15.67 12.72
C VAL A 276 9.03 16.13 11.45
N VAL A 277 10.33 16.38 11.53
CA VAL A 277 11.14 16.80 10.38
C VAL A 277 11.23 15.68 9.33
N ALA A 278 11.43 14.45 9.76
CA ALA A 278 11.44 13.27 8.89
C ALA A 278 10.14 13.15 8.07
N GLU A 279 8.98 13.35 8.71
CA GLU A 279 7.71 13.37 8.00
C GLU A 279 7.61 14.51 6.98
N GLN A 280 8.19 15.68 7.25
CA GLN A 280 8.24 16.77 6.26
C GLN A 280 9.20 16.44 5.10
N LEU A 281 10.32 15.77 5.35
CA LEU A 281 11.21 15.27 4.30
C LEU A 281 10.51 14.22 3.43
N ARG A 282 9.77 13.29 4.04
CA ARG A 282 8.95 12.31 3.31
C ARG A 282 7.97 13.00 2.33
N LYS A 283 7.41 14.15 2.73
CA LYS A 283 6.57 15.00 1.88
C LYS A 283 7.36 15.82 0.86
N GLY A 284 8.68 15.75 0.85
CA GLY A 284 9.56 16.49 -0.07
C GLY A 284 9.66 17.99 0.19
N ARG A 285 9.35 18.44 1.40
CA ARG A 285 9.34 19.89 1.75
C ARG A 285 10.72 20.50 1.66
N HIS A 286 10.84 21.60 0.91
CA HIS A 286 12.10 22.30 0.69
C HIS A 286 12.71 22.87 1.98
N TRP A 287 11.89 23.44 2.87
CA TRP A 287 12.37 23.99 4.14
C TRP A 287 12.96 22.91 5.06
N ALA A 288 12.31 21.72 5.10
CA ALA A 288 12.80 20.60 5.90
C ALA A 288 14.14 20.10 5.35
N TRP A 289 14.30 20.03 4.02
CA TRP A 289 15.55 19.65 3.38
C TRP A 289 16.69 20.60 3.76
N TRP A 290 16.47 21.94 3.65
CA TRP A 290 17.48 22.94 4.06
C TRP A 290 17.80 22.86 5.54
N GLY A 291 16.78 22.76 6.41
CA GLY A 291 16.97 22.67 7.85
C GLY A 291 17.77 21.43 8.25
N THR A 292 17.42 20.26 7.68
CA THR A 292 18.12 19.00 7.94
C THR A 292 19.54 19.02 7.38
N LEU A 293 19.74 19.51 6.18
CA LEU A 293 21.06 19.62 5.56
C LEU A 293 21.99 20.54 6.38
N ALA A 294 21.51 21.72 6.78
CA ALA A 294 22.28 22.67 7.57
C ALA A 294 22.64 22.11 8.96
N TYR A 295 21.66 21.51 9.65
CA TYR A 295 21.88 20.89 10.96
C TYR A 295 22.83 19.70 10.86
N GLY A 296 22.63 18.82 9.88
CA GLY A 296 23.49 17.65 9.66
C GLY A 296 24.93 18.05 9.31
N LEU A 297 25.11 19.07 8.44
CA LEU A 297 26.44 19.58 8.11
C LEU A 297 27.13 20.17 9.34
N LEU A 298 26.40 20.95 10.18
CA LEU A 298 26.93 21.48 11.43
C LEU A 298 27.39 20.34 12.35
N HIS A 299 26.58 19.28 12.47
CA HIS A 299 26.91 18.12 13.29
C HIS A 299 28.14 17.39 12.77
N VAL A 300 28.26 17.18 11.47
CA VAL A 300 29.42 16.58 10.83
C VAL A 300 30.69 17.41 11.06
N VAL A 301 30.62 18.73 10.87
CA VAL A 301 31.76 19.64 11.12
C VAL A 301 32.17 19.59 12.60
N PHE A 302 31.20 19.64 13.51
CA PHE A 302 31.48 19.51 14.94
C PHE A 302 32.19 18.18 15.28
N THR A 303 31.71 17.07 14.74
CA THR A 303 32.33 15.75 14.90
C THR A 303 33.77 15.72 14.36
N LEU A 304 34.02 16.30 13.19
CA LEU A 304 35.36 16.37 12.59
C LEU A 304 36.33 17.23 13.42
N VAL A 305 35.83 18.34 13.99
CA VAL A 305 36.64 19.16 14.89
C VAL A 305 37.02 18.40 16.15
N LEU A 306 36.02 17.71 16.77
CA LEU A 306 36.34 16.89 17.95
C LEU A 306 37.33 15.76 17.64
N LEU A 307 37.19 15.10 16.48
CA LEU A 307 38.13 14.09 16.02
C LEU A 307 39.55 14.67 15.84
N GLY A 308 39.66 15.86 15.25
CA GLY A 308 40.94 16.56 15.10
C GLY A 308 41.58 16.92 16.44
N VAL A 309 40.81 17.33 17.44
CA VAL A 309 41.25 17.56 18.80
C VAL A 309 41.70 16.25 19.47
N ALA A 310 40.91 15.20 19.35
CA ALA A 310 41.22 13.89 19.92
C ALA A 310 42.53 13.28 19.38
N ILE A 311 42.83 13.47 18.09
CA ILE A 311 44.09 13.02 17.46
C ILE A 311 45.29 13.90 17.92
N GLY A 312 45.06 15.19 18.19
CA GLY A 312 46.09 16.14 18.56
C GLY A 312 46.41 16.20 20.06
N THR A 313 45.57 15.62 20.89
CA THR A 313 45.73 15.55 22.34
C THR A 313 45.47 14.11 22.74
N ASP A 314 46.33 13.50 23.54
CA ASP A 314 46.13 12.13 24.09
C ASP A 314 44.86 12.05 24.98
N PHE A 315 43.77 12.64 24.51
CA PHE A 315 42.48 12.70 25.19
C PHE A 315 41.83 11.30 25.09
N GLU A 316 41.66 10.65 26.24
CA GLU A 316 40.82 9.47 26.33
C GLU A 316 39.42 9.86 25.81
N THR A 317 39.00 9.27 24.71
CA THR A 317 37.86 9.72 23.92
C THR A 317 36.52 9.48 24.64
N GLU A 318 36.09 10.46 25.42
CA GLU A 318 34.67 10.69 25.66
C GLU A 318 34.08 11.25 24.38
N GLY A 319 33.43 10.44 23.55
CA GLY A 319 32.93 10.94 22.25
C GLY A 319 32.37 9.85 21.36
N ALA A 320 32.25 8.64 21.88
CA ALA A 320 31.77 7.49 21.10
C ALA A 320 30.42 7.69 20.45
N VAL A 321 29.45 8.28 21.17
CA VAL A 321 28.09 8.59 20.65
C VAL A 321 28.16 9.70 19.63
N THR A 322 28.95 10.74 19.89
CA THR A 322 29.13 11.89 18.99
C THR A 322 29.73 11.44 17.65
N PHE A 323 30.73 10.57 17.65
CA PHE A 323 31.33 10.03 16.42
C PHE A 323 30.38 9.11 15.68
N GLY A 324 29.68 8.20 16.38
CA GLY A 324 28.71 7.29 15.78
C GLY A 324 27.56 8.05 15.14
N THR A 325 26.99 9.03 15.83
CA THR A 325 25.92 9.90 15.30
C THR A 325 26.43 10.80 14.18
N GLY A 326 27.66 11.29 14.27
CA GLY A 326 28.32 12.08 13.22
C GLY A 326 28.44 11.32 11.90
N LEU A 327 28.78 10.05 11.96
CA LEU A 327 28.80 9.19 10.75
C LEU A 327 27.40 9.00 10.15
N LEU A 328 26.39 8.77 10.99
CA LEU A 328 25.00 8.67 10.51
C LEU A 328 24.55 9.98 9.85
N TRP A 329 24.88 11.14 10.44
CA TRP A 329 24.62 12.44 9.85
C TRP A 329 25.39 12.66 8.54
N ALA A 330 26.62 12.20 8.42
CA ALA A 330 27.39 12.32 7.20
C ALA A 330 26.73 11.53 6.05
N VAL A 331 26.25 10.31 6.32
CA VAL A 331 25.48 9.51 5.35
C VAL A 331 24.19 10.22 4.96
N GLU A 332 23.45 10.76 5.93
CA GLU A 332 22.20 11.48 5.67
C GLU A 332 22.43 12.76 4.84
N VAL A 333 23.46 13.54 5.18
CA VAL A 333 23.87 14.72 4.40
C VAL A 333 24.23 14.35 2.96
N ALA A 334 25.00 13.28 2.76
CA ALA A 334 25.37 12.79 1.44
C ALA A 334 24.12 12.37 0.63
N LEU A 335 23.16 11.67 1.25
CA LEU A 335 21.90 11.27 0.66
C LEU A 335 21.05 12.51 0.27
N LEU A 336 20.89 13.48 1.19
CA LEU A 336 20.14 14.70 0.95
C LEU A 336 20.74 15.56 -0.16
N TYR A 337 22.06 15.65 -0.21
CA TYR A 337 22.76 16.42 -1.25
C TYR A 337 22.66 15.75 -2.62
N SER A 338 22.92 14.44 -2.71
CA SER A 338 22.80 13.69 -3.95
C SER A 338 21.36 13.65 -4.48
N GLY A 339 20.38 13.56 -3.55
CA GLY A 339 18.96 13.53 -3.83
C GLY A 339 18.25 14.88 -3.85
N ARG A 340 18.97 16.02 -3.88
CA ARG A 340 18.40 17.38 -3.78
C ARG A 340 17.22 17.67 -4.71
N GLY A 341 17.19 17.05 -5.88
CA GLY A 341 16.10 17.17 -6.85
C GLY A 341 14.74 16.63 -6.36
N ALA A 342 14.74 15.78 -5.34
CA ALA A 342 13.53 15.22 -4.76
C ALA A 342 12.83 16.16 -3.76
N PHE A 343 13.52 17.19 -3.22
CA PHE A 343 13.02 18.04 -2.13
C PHE A 343 12.71 19.47 -2.59
N ARG A 344 11.85 19.61 -3.60
CA ARG A 344 11.48 20.91 -4.17
C ARG A 344 10.05 21.33 -3.92
N VAL A 345 9.35 20.67 -2.97
CA VAL A 345 7.93 20.95 -2.68
C VAL A 345 7.81 22.20 -1.80
N PRO A 346 7.23 23.32 -2.29
CA PRO A 346 7.00 24.50 -1.50
C PRO A 346 5.85 24.34 -0.50
N VAL A 347 5.78 25.24 0.50
CA VAL A 347 4.80 25.16 1.60
C VAL A 347 3.35 25.33 1.09
N ARG A 348 3.14 26.14 0.03
CA ARG A 348 1.82 26.36 -0.58
C ARG A 348 1.89 26.08 -2.06
N ARG A 349 1.07 25.16 -2.54
CA ARG A 349 0.84 24.95 -3.98
C ARG A 349 -0.60 24.63 -4.29
N LYS A 350 -1.08 25.29 -5.35
CA LYS A 350 -2.12 24.74 -6.23
C LYS A 350 -1.39 23.91 -7.30
N ILE A 351 -1.89 22.73 -7.64
CA ILE A 351 -1.54 22.11 -8.94
C ILE A 351 -1.97 23.18 -9.93
N THR A 352 -1.02 23.80 -10.59
CA THR A 352 -1.34 24.71 -11.70
C THR A 352 -1.87 23.80 -12.78
N ASP A 353 -3.16 23.93 -13.05
CA ASP A 353 -3.82 23.29 -14.17
C ASP A 353 -2.99 23.65 -15.40
N GLY A 354 -2.60 22.64 -16.19
CA GLY A 354 -1.91 22.86 -17.44
C GLY A 354 -2.78 23.83 -18.24
N ALA A 355 -2.20 24.97 -18.60
CA ALA A 355 -2.97 26.11 -19.04
C ALA A 355 -3.74 25.84 -20.34
N LEU A 356 -5.02 25.55 -20.21
CA LEU A 356 -5.97 25.95 -21.26
C LEU A 356 -6.26 27.43 -21.03
N THR A 357 -5.52 28.30 -21.70
CA THR A 357 -5.78 29.74 -21.66
C THR A 357 -7.10 30.02 -22.40
N GLY A 358 -8.13 30.35 -21.64
CA GLY A 358 -9.35 30.95 -22.17
C GLY A 358 -10.55 30.02 -22.39
N THR A 359 -10.47 28.72 -22.11
CA THR A 359 -11.59 27.79 -22.23
C THR A 359 -12.00 27.24 -20.87
N ASP A 360 -13.29 27.13 -20.60
CA ASP A 360 -13.77 26.44 -19.40
C ASP A 360 -13.29 24.98 -19.39
N PRO A 361 -12.63 24.54 -18.31
CA PRO A 361 -12.08 23.18 -18.25
C PRO A 361 -13.13 22.08 -18.45
N GLY A 362 -14.35 22.29 -17.98
CA GLY A 362 -15.46 21.35 -18.17
C GLY A 362 -15.83 21.16 -19.63
N HIS A 363 -15.87 22.25 -20.42
CA HIS A 363 -16.09 22.18 -21.85
C HIS A 363 -14.96 21.46 -22.59
N ALA A 364 -13.70 21.68 -22.18
CA ALA A 364 -12.58 21.00 -22.79
C ALA A 364 -12.62 19.48 -22.55
N VAL A 365 -12.99 19.06 -21.34
CA VAL A 365 -13.15 17.63 -21.00
C VAL A 365 -14.27 16.99 -21.80
N ARG A 366 -15.44 17.65 -21.95
CA ARG A 366 -16.54 17.17 -22.80
C ARG A 366 -16.11 16.99 -24.26
N ALA A 367 -15.36 17.96 -24.79
CA ALA A 367 -14.82 17.87 -26.15
C ALA A 367 -13.85 16.70 -26.33
N LEU A 368 -13.01 16.43 -25.32
CA LEU A 368 -12.10 15.27 -25.36
C LEU A 368 -12.86 13.95 -25.25
N LEU A 369 -13.88 13.85 -24.39
CA LEU A 369 -14.76 12.69 -24.31
C LEU A 369 -15.48 12.41 -25.62
N ALA A 370 -16.03 13.43 -26.26
CA ALA A 370 -16.69 13.32 -27.56
C ALA A 370 -15.71 12.84 -28.64
N ARG A 371 -14.45 13.30 -28.59
CA ARG A 371 -13.45 12.95 -29.59
C ARG A 371 -12.85 11.56 -29.41
N TYR A 372 -12.51 11.17 -28.19
CA TYR A 372 -11.76 9.95 -27.91
C TYR A 372 -12.61 8.84 -27.28
N GLY A 373 -13.81 9.15 -26.85
CA GLY A 373 -14.66 8.24 -26.10
C GLY A 373 -14.22 8.09 -24.63
N GLY A 374 -14.85 7.17 -23.93
CA GLY A 374 -14.55 6.88 -22.53
C GLY A 374 -15.18 5.59 -22.03
N SER A 375 -14.95 5.29 -20.76
CA SER A 375 -15.62 4.20 -20.03
C SER A 375 -17.06 4.60 -19.68
N THR A 376 -17.83 3.64 -19.18
CA THR A 376 -19.20 3.86 -18.69
C THR A 376 -19.30 4.93 -17.60
N MET A 377 -18.22 5.21 -16.88
CA MET A 377 -18.19 6.22 -15.81
C MET A 377 -17.56 7.55 -16.22
N SER A 378 -17.05 7.66 -17.45
CA SER A 378 -16.23 8.82 -17.86
C SER A 378 -17.02 10.13 -17.86
N TRP A 379 -18.36 10.13 -18.03
CA TRP A 379 -19.17 11.33 -17.93
C TRP A 379 -19.08 12.01 -16.56
N MET A 380 -18.90 11.25 -15.47
CA MET A 380 -18.76 11.77 -14.11
C MET A 380 -17.52 12.68 -13.95
N THR A 381 -16.55 12.58 -14.87
CA THR A 381 -15.38 13.48 -14.89
C THR A 381 -15.74 14.93 -15.17
N THR A 382 -16.91 15.18 -15.79
CA THR A 382 -17.39 16.53 -16.16
C THR A 382 -18.06 17.27 -15.00
N TRP A 383 -18.27 16.62 -13.85
CA TRP A 383 -18.93 17.21 -12.68
C TRP A 383 -18.10 18.32 -12.01
N PRO A 384 -18.76 19.34 -11.43
CA PRO A 384 -18.10 20.58 -10.98
C PRO A 384 -17.03 20.41 -9.90
N GLU A 385 -17.12 19.36 -9.05
CA GLU A 385 -16.18 19.12 -7.96
C GLU A 385 -14.83 18.64 -8.45
N ASN A 386 -14.75 18.17 -9.69
CA ASN A 386 -13.51 17.67 -10.26
C ASN A 386 -12.55 18.78 -10.66
N LYS A 387 -11.27 18.50 -10.51
CA LYS A 387 -10.15 19.29 -11.01
C LYS A 387 -9.50 18.53 -12.15
N TYR A 388 -8.84 19.27 -13.01
CA TYR A 388 -8.28 18.72 -14.23
C TYR A 388 -6.78 19.00 -14.33
N TRP A 389 -6.08 18.03 -14.82
CA TRP A 389 -4.73 18.19 -15.32
C TRP A 389 -4.74 17.89 -16.82
N PHE A 390 -4.30 18.85 -17.62
CA PHE A 390 -4.13 18.66 -19.05
C PHE A 390 -2.65 18.48 -19.37
N ALA A 391 -2.33 17.58 -20.29
CA ALA A 391 -1.00 17.48 -20.85
C ALA A 391 -0.69 18.71 -21.73
N ALA A 392 0.57 18.93 -22.03
CA ALA A 392 1.01 20.12 -22.75
C ALA A 392 0.42 20.24 -24.18
N ASP A 393 0.02 19.11 -24.76
CA ASP A 393 -0.62 19.04 -26.08
C ASP A 393 -2.12 19.44 -26.06
N GLY A 394 -2.75 19.52 -24.86
CA GLY A 394 -4.17 19.78 -24.71
C GLY A 394 -5.09 18.62 -25.12
N GLU A 395 -4.54 17.53 -25.64
CA GLU A 395 -5.27 16.36 -26.17
C GLU A 395 -5.50 15.27 -25.12
N ARG A 396 -4.94 15.44 -23.92
CA ARG A 396 -4.98 14.46 -22.84
C ARG A 396 -5.37 15.12 -21.52
N CYS A 397 -6.28 14.51 -20.80
CA CYS A 397 -6.80 15.03 -19.55
C CYS A 397 -6.89 13.94 -18.46
N VAL A 398 -6.64 14.35 -17.21
CA VAL A 398 -6.89 13.54 -16.02
C VAL A 398 -7.81 14.34 -15.10
N ALA A 399 -9.01 13.82 -14.86
CA ALA A 399 -9.94 14.38 -13.88
C ALA A 399 -9.64 13.81 -12.49
N TYR A 400 -9.61 14.65 -11.47
CA TYR A 400 -9.25 14.22 -10.13
C TYR A 400 -9.89 15.06 -9.04
N GLN A 401 -10.00 14.47 -7.85
CA GLN A 401 -10.28 15.19 -6.60
C GLN A 401 -9.07 15.10 -5.66
N ARG A 402 -8.94 16.07 -4.76
CA ARG A 402 -7.82 16.13 -3.82
C ARG A 402 -8.30 16.17 -2.38
N HIS A 403 -8.02 15.08 -1.63
CA HIS A 403 -8.39 14.94 -0.22
C HIS A 403 -7.19 14.39 0.59
N ALA A 404 -6.95 14.92 1.79
CA ALA A 404 -5.95 14.45 2.75
C ALA A 404 -4.53 14.25 2.16
N GLY A 405 -4.14 15.03 1.12
CA GLY A 405 -2.84 14.90 0.45
C GLY A 405 -2.77 13.74 -0.56
N THR A 406 -3.89 13.10 -0.86
CA THR A 406 -4.08 12.14 -1.94
C THR A 406 -4.81 12.80 -3.09
N VAL A 407 -4.44 12.44 -4.30
CA VAL A 407 -5.11 12.81 -5.55
C VAL A 407 -5.80 11.56 -6.05
N ILE A 408 -7.12 11.57 -6.02
CA ILE A 408 -7.96 10.47 -6.50
C ILE A 408 -8.35 10.80 -7.93
N VAL A 409 -7.78 10.08 -8.89
CA VAL A 409 -8.18 10.14 -10.30
C VAL A 409 -9.50 9.40 -10.44
N LEU A 410 -10.48 10.05 -11.04
CA LEU A 410 -11.79 9.48 -11.29
C LEU A 410 -11.79 8.82 -12.65
N THR A 411 -12.03 7.52 -12.67
CA THR A 411 -12.07 6.69 -13.87
C THR A 411 -10.79 6.74 -14.72
N ASP A 412 -10.87 6.45 -15.99
CA ASP A 412 -9.73 6.42 -16.91
C ASP A 412 -9.29 7.83 -17.30
N PRO A 413 -7.99 8.08 -17.52
CA PRO A 413 -7.55 9.28 -18.21
C PRO A 413 -8.15 9.37 -19.61
N ILE A 414 -8.47 10.60 -20.04
CA ILE A 414 -9.10 10.86 -21.35
C ILE A 414 -8.05 11.28 -22.35
N GLY A 415 -8.07 10.68 -23.55
CA GLY A 415 -7.15 10.98 -24.64
C GLY A 415 -6.90 9.78 -25.55
N PRO A 416 -5.94 9.89 -26.51
CA PRO A 416 -5.56 8.78 -27.39
C PRO A 416 -5.11 7.55 -26.59
N ALA A 417 -5.58 6.36 -26.96
CA ALA A 417 -5.31 5.12 -26.24
C ALA A 417 -3.80 4.77 -26.17
N ASP A 418 -3.06 5.02 -27.24
CA ASP A 418 -1.62 4.80 -27.34
C ASP A 418 -0.81 5.72 -26.42
N LEU A 419 -1.37 6.85 -25.99
CA LEU A 419 -0.73 7.83 -25.11
C LEU A 419 -1.14 7.68 -23.64
N LEU A 420 -2.02 6.75 -23.28
CA LEU A 420 -2.45 6.54 -21.88
C LEU A 420 -1.27 6.23 -20.94
N PRO A 421 -0.28 5.38 -21.30
CA PRO A 421 0.88 5.15 -20.45
C PRO A 421 1.66 6.44 -20.17
N ALA A 422 1.88 7.27 -21.17
CA ALA A 422 2.57 8.56 -21.03
C ALA A 422 1.74 9.58 -20.23
N THR A 423 0.41 9.52 -20.33
CA THR A 423 -0.51 10.37 -19.57
C THR A 423 -0.45 10.04 -18.08
N ILE A 424 -0.54 8.75 -17.73
CA ILE A 424 -0.46 8.28 -16.35
C ILE A 424 0.92 8.61 -15.75
N ALA A 425 2.00 8.37 -16.50
CA ALA A 425 3.35 8.69 -16.05
C ALA A 425 3.56 10.19 -15.83
N GLY A 426 3.15 11.03 -16.78
CA GLY A 426 3.28 12.50 -16.67
C GLY A 426 2.48 13.10 -15.53
N PHE A 427 1.24 12.61 -15.34
CA PHE A 427 0.42 13.02 -14.20
C PHE A 427 1.00 12.56 -12.86
N THR A 428 1.52 11.34 -12.80
CA THR A 428 2.20 10.79 -11.63
C THR A 428 3.41 11.63 -11.24
N ASP A 429 4.26 11.97 -12.21
CA ASP A 429 5.44 12.83 -11.99
C ASP A 429 5.03 14.19 -11.44
N ARG A 430 3.92 14.73 -11.93
CA ARG A 430 3.36 15.98 -11.43
C ARG A 430 2.90 15.86 -9.97
N CYS A 431 2.16 14.81 -9.62
CA CYS A 431 1.74 14.55 -8.24
C CYS A 431 2.95 14.40 -7.32
N GLU A 432 3.96 13.64 -7.73
CA GLU A 432 5.20 13.48 -6.94
C GLU A 432 5.97 14.79 -6.77
N ALA A 433 6.02 15.63 -7.81
CA ALA A 433 6.64 16.95 -7.72
C ALA A 433 5.96 17.83 -6.67
N ASP A 434 4.66 17.68 -6.48
CA ASP A 434 3.85 18.40 -5.49
C ASP A 434 3.74 17.69 -4.13
N GLY A 435 4.37 16.52 -3.97
CA GLY A 435 4.34 15.75 -2.71
C GLY A 435 2.98 15.11 -2.43
N LEU A 436 2.19 14.85 -3.46
CA LEU A 436 0.87 14.24 -3.39
C LEU A 436 0.96 12.74 -3.73
N VAL A 437 0.02 11.98 -3.22
CA VAL A 437 -0.11 10.54 -3.48
C VAL A 437 -1.17 10.35 -4.56
N PRO A 438 -0.83 9.91 -5.78
CA PRO A 438 -1.82 9.58 -6.79
C PRO A 438 -2.44 8.21 -6.54
N CYS A 439 -3.74 8.09 -6.84
CA CYS A 439 -4.53 6.89 -6.80
C CYS A 439 -5.49 6.93 -7.99
N LEU A 440 -5.55 5.87 -8.81
CA LEU A 440 -6.56 5.72 -9.85
C LEU A 440 -7.75 4.97 -9.24
N PHE A 441 -8.95 5.49 -9.40
CA PHE A 441 -10.16 4.93 -8.80
C PHE A 441 -11.25 4.74 -9.85
N SER A 442 -11.89 3.57 -9.82
CA SER A 442 -12.91 3.16 -10.79
C SER A 442 -12.38 3.10 -12.22
N THR A 443 -11.15 2.60 -12.42
CA THR A 443 -10.56 2.44 -13.75
C THR A 443 -10.93 1.10 -14.37
N THR A 444 -10.90 1.05 -15.69
CA THR A 444 -11.07 -0.19 -16.47
C THR A 444 -9.87 -1.13 -16.33
N GLU A 445 -10.08 -2.39 -16.74
CA GLU A 445 -9.01 -3.41 -16.76
C GLU A 445 -7.84 -2.98 -17.64
N ALA A 446 -8.09 -2.39 -18.81
CA ALA A 446 -7.05 -1.90 -19.71
C ALA A 446 -6.14 -0.85 -19.06
N VAL A 447 -6.70 0.10 -18.29
CA VAL A 447 -5.90 1.09 -17.55
C VAL A 447 -5.21 0.46 -16.34
N ALA A 448 -5.82 -0.52 -15.69
CA ALA A 448 -5.19 -1.26 -14.60
C ALA A 448 -3.97 -2.05 -15.09
N GLU A 449 -4.02 -2.68 -16.26
CA GLU A 449 -2.87 -3.35 -16.89
C GLU A 449 -1.74 -2.38 -17.19
N ILE A 450 -2.05 -1.21 -17.78
CA ILE A 450 -1.06 -0.15 -18.02
C ILE A 450 -0.43 0.32 -16.69
N ALA A 451 -1.24 0.47 -15.64
CA ALA A 451 -0.74 0.86 -14.33
C ALA A 451 0.20 -0.21 -13.74
N ASP A 452 -0.12 -1.50 -13.90
CA ASP A 452 0.73 -2.61 -13.47
C ASP A 452 2.07 -2.64 -14.22
N GLU A 453 2.08 -2.38 -15.53
CA GLU A 453 3.30 -2.23 -16.33
C GLU A 453 4.17 -1.05 -15.84
N LEU A 454 3.55 0.04 -15.41
CA LEU A 454 4.22 1.19 -14.78
C LEU A 454 4.63 0.93 -13.31
N GLY A 455 4.43 -0.30 -12.81
CA GLY A 455 4.84 -0.71 -11.48
C GLY A 455 3.87 -0.34 -10.35
N TRP A 456 2.63 -0.03 -10.68
CA TRP A 456 1.56 0.14 -9.71
C TRP A 456 1.03 -1.23 -9.26
N ARG A 457 0.08 -1.22 -8.37
CA ARG A 457 -0.72 -2.37 -7.96
C ARG A 457 -2.17 -2.07 -8.23
N SER A 458 -2.87 -3.05 -8.77
CA SER A 458 -4.29 -2.97 -9.07
C SER A 458 -5.05 -3.94 -8.17
N VAL A 459 -6.20 -3.48 -7.68
CA VAL A 459 -7.14 -4.33 -6.93
C VAL A 459 -8.54 -4.10 -7.47
N GLN A 460 -9.26 -5.16 -7.73
CA GLN A 460 -10.67 -5.07 -8.14
C GLN A 460 -11.52 -4.57 -6.96
N ILE A 461 -12.24 -3.48 -7.17
CA ILE A 461 -13.09 -2.85 -6.14
C ILE A 461 -14.58 -3.01 -6.40
N ALA A 462 -14.97 -3.25 -7.65
CA ALA A 462 -16.36 -3.38 -8.05
C ALA A 462 -16.47 -4.19 -9.35
N GLU A 463 -17.70 -4.44 -9.77
CA GLU A 463 -18.03 -4.92 -11.10
C GLU A 463 -19.05 -3.96 -11.71
N ASP A 464 -18.78 -3.46 -12.91
CA ASP A 464 -19.76 -2.74 -13.71
C ASP A 464 -20.76 -3.73 -14.32
N THR A 465 -22.01 -3.38 -14.27
CA THR A 465 -23.12 -4.25 -14.62
C THR A 465 -23.71 -3.80 -15.97
N ILE A 466 -23.36 -4.48 -17.06
CA ILE A 466 -23.63 -4.04 -18.42
C ILE A 466 -24.70 -4.91 -19.08
N VAL A 467 -25.70 -4.28 -19.66
CA VAL A 467 -26.73 -4.90 -20.49
C VAL A 467 -26.44 -4.57 -21.95
N ASP A 468 -26.22 -5.59 -22.78
CA ASP A 468 -26.04 -5.45 -24.23
C ASP A 468 -27.39 -5.25 -24.90
N LEU A 469 -27.59 -4.16 -25.63
CA LEU A 469 -28.89 -3.76 -26.17
C LEU A 469 -29.26 -4.40 -27.51
N PRO A 470 -28.35 -4.60 -28.47
CA PRO A 470 -28.74 -5.02 -29.82
C PRO A 470 -29.61 -6.30 -29.87
N GLN A 471 -29.29 -7.26 -29.00
CA GLN A 471 -30.01 -8.53 -28.92
C GLN A 471 -30.99 -8.61 -27.74
N LEU A 472 -31.20 -7.51 -27.01
CA LEU A 472 -32.06 -7.50 -25.84
C LEU A 472 -33.50 -7.75 -26.23
N GLU A 473 -34.10 -8.81 -25.71
CA GLU A 473 -35.51 -9.13 -25.80
C GLU A 473 -36.04 -9.61 -24.46
N PHE A 474 -37.08 -8.98 -23.95
CA PHE A 474 -37.70 -9.41 -22.69
C PHE A 474 -38.60 -10.63 -22.88
N LYS A 475 -38.02 -11.74 -23.42
CA LYS A 475 -38.72 -13.00 -23.71
C LYS A 475 -38.23 -14.15 -22.80
N GLY A 476 -39.05 -15.14 -22.56
CA GLY A 476 -38.69 -16.32 -21.77
C GLY A 476 -38.86 -16.15 -20.26
N LYS A 477 -38.56 -17.22 -19.49
CA LYS A 477 -38.80 -17.30 -18.05
C LYS A 477 -37.92 -16.32 -17.26
N ALA A 478 -36.68 -16.11 -17.70
CA ALA A 478 -35.72 -15.22 -17.04
C ALA A 478 -36.20 -13.75 -16.96
N TRP A 479 -37.00 -13.33 -17.91
CA TRP A 479 -37.54 -11.98 -18.01
C TRP A 479 -38.95 -11.81 -17.44
N GLN A 480 -39.46 -12.77 -16.69
CA GLN A 480 -40.85 -12.76 -16.18
C GLN A 480 -41.10 -11.54 -15.28
N ASP A 481 -40.20 -11.20 -14.39
CA ASP A 481 -40.33 -10.06 -13.46
C ASP A 481 -40.41 -8.74 -14.22
N ILE A 482 -39.57 -8.57 -15.23
CA ILE A 482 -39.52 -7.37 -16.07
C ILE A 482 -40.82 -7.21 -16.87
N ARG A 483 -41.28 -8.29 -17.55
CA ARG A 483 -42.56 -8.25 -18.26
C ARG A 483 -43.75 -7.98 -17.33
N SER A 484 -43.71 -8.57 -16.13
CA SER A 484 -44.76 -8.31 -15.13
C SER A 484 -44.78 -6.86 -14.69
N ALA A 485 -43.62 -6.21 -14.57
CA ALA A 485 -43.50 -4.79 -14.26
C ALA A 485 -44.11 -3.91 -15.36
N ILE A 486 -43.75 -4.17 -16.63
CA ILE A 486 -44.27 -3.44 -17.79
C ILE A 486 -45.79 -3.62 -17.89
N ASN A 487 -46.29 -4.87 -17.82
CA ASN A 487 -47.74 -5.15 -17.93
C ASN A 487 -48.52 -4.51 -16.79
N LYS A 488 -47.98 -4.45 -15.59
CA LYS A 488 -48.62 -3.81 -14.44
C LYS A 488 -48.65 -2.29 -14.59
N ALA A 489 -47.58 -1.67 -15.10
CA ALA A 489 -47.53 -0.25 -15.40
C ALA A 489 -48.64 0.14 -16.40
N ASN A 490 -48.74 -0.63 -17.50
CA ASN A 490 -49.81 -0.40 -18.52
C ASN A 490 -51.22 -0.55 -17.92
N LYS A 491 -51.43 -1.55 -17.04
CA LYS A 491 -52.71 -1.78 -16.37
C LYS A 491 -53.09 -0.63 -15.40
N GLU A 492 -52.10 -0.08 -14.70
CA GLU A 492 -52.28 1.00 -13.74
C GLU A 492 -52.22 2.40 -14.38
N GLY A 493 -52.05 2.50 -15.72
CA GLY A 493 -51.96 3.76 -16.45
C GLY A 493 -50.71 4.57 -16.10
N ILE A 494 -49.62 3.91 -15.81
CA ILE A 494 -48.32 4.55 -15.60
C ILE A 494 -47.61 4.68 -16.94
N GLU A 495 -47.28 5.90 -17.32
CA GLU A 495 -46.58 6.24 -18.56
C GLU A 495 -45.07 6.39 -18.30
N PHE A 496 -44.26 5.88 -19.22
CA PHE A 496 -42.83 6.15 -19.26
C PHE A 496 -42.54 7.38 -20.11
N ARG A 497 -41.76 8.31 -19.57
CA ARG A 497 -41.29 9.50 -20.29
C ARG A 497 -39.79 9.58 -20.16
N LEU A 498 -39.05 9.70 -21.28
CA LEU A 498 -37.62 9.95 -21.33
C LEU A 498 -37.41 11.39 -21.76
N VAL A 499 -36.85 12.21 -20.87
CA VAL A 499 -36.80 13.67 -21.01
C VAL A 499 -35.43 14.24 -20.68
N GLU A 500 -35.19 15.47 -21.11
CA GLU A 500 -34.18 16.36 -20.52
C GLU A 500 -34.84 17.06 -19.33
N LEU A 501 -34.36 16.78 -18.11
CA LEU A 501 -35.07 17.22 -16.89
C LEU A 501 -35.15 18.75 -16.78
N ALA A 502 -34.16 19.48 -17.29
CA ALA A 502 -34.10 20.93 -17.26
C ALA A 502 -35.25 21.58 -18.08
N ASP A 503 -35.75 20.88 -19.09
CA ASP A 503 -36.83 21.36 -19.97
C ASP A 503 -38.25 21.06 -19.42
N GLU A 504 -38.32 20.24 -18.35
CA GLU A 504 -39.59 19.90 -17.74
C GLU A 504 -40.18 21.05 -16.88
N PRO A 505 -41.50 21.12 -16.75
CA PRO A 505 -42.13 22.08 -15.87
C PRO A 505 -41.62 22.02 -14.43
N PHE A 506 -41.51 23.16 -13.78
CA PHE A 506 -41.03 23.26 -12.39
C PHE A 506 -41.73 22.27 -11.43
N ALA A 507 -43.02 22.01 -11.64
CA ALA A 507 -43.82 21.07 -10.85
C ALA A 507 -43.31 19.62 -10.96
N VAL A 508 -42.73 19.21 -12.11
CA VAL A 508 -42.10 17.90 -12.31
C VAL A 508 -40.75 17.87 -11.62
N ILE A 509 -39.91 18.89 -11.83
CA ILE A 509 -38.61 19.02 -11.19
C ILE A 509 -38.76 19.01 -9.66
N ALA A 510 -39.73 19.73 -9.12
CA ALA A 510 -40.00 19.76 -7.68
C ALA A 510 -40.41 18.38 -7.14
N GLN A 511 -41.19 17.59 -7.89
CA GLN A 511 -41.51 16.22 -7.50
C GLN A 511 -40.26 15.31 -7.50
N VAL A 512 -39.40 15.43 -8.50
CA VAL A 512 -38.13 14.67 -8.57
C VAL A 512 -37.24 15.01 -7.38
N ARG A 513 -37.11 16.31 -7.05
CA ARG A 513 -36.34 16.75 -5.85
C ARG A 513 -36.94 16.18 -4.56
N ALA A 514 -38.27 16.25 -4.39
CA ALA A 514 -38.93 15.68 -3.21
C ALA A 514 -38.71 14.17 -3.06
N ILE A 515 -38.82 13.42 -4.16
CA ILE A 515 -38.53 11.96 -4.15
C ILE A 515 -37.07 11.70 -3.77
N SER A 516 -36.16 12.55 -4.23
CA SER A 516 -34.72 12.45 -3.92
C SER A 516 -34.43 12.74 -2.43
N GLU A 517 -34.95 13.83 -1.91
CA GLU A 517 -34.80 14.25 -0.51
C GLU A 517 -35.39 13.21 0.46
N GLU A 518 -36.58 12.68 0.14
CA GLU A 518 -37.23 11.63 0.93
C GLU A 518 -36.40 10.35 0.97
N TRP A 519 -35.85 9.95 -0.18
CA TRP A 519 -34.96 8.77 -0.27
C TRP A 519 -33.66 8.96 0.52
N VAL A 520 -33.02 10.14 0.48
CA VAL A 520 -31.82 10.47 1.28
C VAL A 520 -32.17 10.46 2.76
N GLY A 521 -33.33 11.05 3.14
CA GLY A 521 -33.79 11.07 4.53
C GLY A 521 -34.02 9.67 5.12
N GLU A 522 -34.57 8.73 4.32
CA GLU A 522 -34.74 7.33 4.73
C GLU A 522 -33.41 6.60 5.01
N LYS A 523 -32.32 7.05 4.39
CA LYS A 523 -31.01 6.42 4.53
C LYS A 523 -30.22 6.87 5.78
N GLY A 524 -30.57 8.00 6.37
CA GLY A 524 -29.93 8.51 7.59
C GLY A 524 -28.48 8.96 7.43
N LEU A 525 -28.01 9.12 6.22
CA LEU A 525 -26.70 9.69 5.86
C LEU A 525 -26.92 10.90 4.92
N PRO A 526 -26.01 11.88 4.91
CA PRO A 526 -26.03 12.91 3.89
C PRO A 526 -25.89 12.30 2.48
N GLU A 527 -26.36 13.03 1.47
CA GLU A 527 -26.19 12.61 0.09
C GLU A 527 -24.72 12.41 -0.24
N MET A 528 -24.39 11.26 -0.81
CA MET A 528 -23.03 10.92 -1.19
C MET A 528 -22.70 11.53 -2.55
N GLY A 529 -21.50 12.05 -2.69
CA GLY A 529 -20.99 12.58 -3.95
C GLY A 529 -19.96 11.67 -4.63
N PHE A 530 -19.07 12.26 -5.38
CA PHE A 530 -17.92 11.67 -6.08
C PHE A 530 -18.29 10.80 -7.30
N THR A 531 -18.74 9.57 -7.11
CA THR A 531 -19.22 8.66 -8.19
C THR A 531 -20.72 8.42 -8.12
N LEU A 532 -21.42 9.20 -7.36
CA LEU A 532 -22.87 9.15 -7.20
C LEU A 532 -23.44 10.54 -7.44
N GLY A 533 -24.25 10.67 -8.49
CA GLY A 533 -24.89 11.92 -8.81
C GLY A 533 -26.20 12.11 -8.05
N GLY A 534 -26.67 13.35 -8.08
CA GLY A 534 -27.93 13.79 -7.52
C GLY A 534 -28.86 14.37 -8.59
N VAL A 535 -29.84 15.14 -8.12
CA VAL A 535 -30.77 15.79 -9.03
C VAL A 535 -30.09 16.92 -9.80
N GLU A 536 -29.09 17.57 -9.24
CA GLU A 536 -28.38 18.67 -9.91
C GLU A 536 -27.60 18.17 -11.14
N GLU A 537 -26.95 17.00 -11.04
CA GLU A 537 -26.26 16.36 -12.16
C GLU A 537 -27.25 15.86 -13.21
N ALA A 538 -28.46 15.47 -12.80
CA ALA A 538 -29.53 15.06 -13.70
C ALA A 538 -30.17 16.23 -14.48
N LEU A 539 -29.93 17.49 -14.09
CA LEU A 539 -30.36 18.69 -14.84
C LEU A 539 -29.41 19.04 -16.00
N ASP A 540 -28.28 18.34 -16.15
CA ASP A 540 -27.39 18.56 -17.31
C ASP A 540 -28.12 18.18 -18.60
N PRO A 541 -28.14 19.05 -19.66
CA PRO A 541 -28.84 18.79 -20.92
C PRO A 541 -28.39 17.51 -21.64
N ALA A 542 -27.18 17.03 -21.41
CA ALA A 542 -26.68 15.78 -21.98
C ALA A 542 -27.19 14.53 -21.24
N VAL A 543 -27.79 14.70 -20.07
CA VAL A 543 -28.31 13.61 -19.24
C VAL A 543 -29.77 13.35 -19.57
N ARG A 544 -30.12 12.10 -19.85
CA ARG A 544 -31.50 11.68 -20.10
C ARG A 544 -32.12 11.20 -18.79
N VAL A 545 -33.37 11.60 -18.55
CA VAL A 545 -34.10 11.24 -17.31
C VAL A 545 -35.37 10.48 -17.65
N GLY A 546 -35.44 9.24 -17.12
CA GLY A 546 -36.65 8.41 -17.22
C GLY A 546 -37.60 8.68 -16.06
N LEU A 547 -38.84 9.05 -16.35
CA LEU A 547 -39.90 9.33 -15.40
C LEU A 547 -41.04 8.32 -15.57
N ALA A 548 -41.57 7.81 -14.45
CA ALA A 548 -42.81 7.05 -14.41
C ALA A 548 -43.92 7.95 -13.88
N VAL A 549 -44.86 8.30 -14.73
CA VAL A 549 -45.88 9.33 -14.44
C VAL A 549 -47.29 8.74 -14.57
N ASP A 550 -48.18 9.00 -13.62
CA ASP A 550 -49.58 8.60 -13.71
C ASP A 550 -50.41 9.60 -14.51
N ALA A 551 -51.68 9.27 -14.81
CA ALA A 551 -52.61 10.10 -15.53
C ALA A 551 -52.92 11.45 -14.82
N LYS A 552 -52.54 11.61 -13.54
CA LYS A 552 -52.70 12.84 -12.76
C LYS A 552 -51.47 13.73 -12.79
N GLY A 553 -50.40 13.29 -13.46
CA GLY A 553 -49.13 13.98 -13.49
C GLY A 553 -48.25 13.75 -12.25
N SER A 554 -48.53 12.72 -11.44
CA SER A 554 -47.70 12.38 -10.29
C SER A 554 -46.54 11.50 -10.72
N VAL A 555 -45.31 11.87 -10.31
CA VAL A 555 -44.10 11.09 -10.58
C VAL A 555 -43.95 10.00 -9.51
N HIS A 556 -43.87 8.75 -9.90
CA HIS A 556 -43.72 7.57 -9.04
C HIS A 556 -42.29 7.10 -8.88
N GLY A 557 -41.43 7.43 -9.84
CA GLY A 557 -40.01 7.10 -9.81
C GLY A 557 -39.21 7.82 -10.86
N VAL A 558 -37.93 7.87 -10.71
CA VAL A 558 -36.96 8.56 -11.57
C VAL A 558 -35.69 7.72 -11.74
N THR A 559 -35.14 7.73 -12.96
CA THR A 559 -33.82 7.23 -13.32
C THR A 559 -33.09 8.28 -14.13
N SER A 560 -31.78 8.53 -13.85
CA SER A 560 -30.97 9.37 -14.73
C SER A 560 -29.92 8.52 -15.47
N TRP A 561 -29.59 8.95 -16.69
CA TRP A 561 -28.76 8.23 -17.62
C TRP A 561 -27.69 9.13 -18.18
N LEU A 562 -26.45 8.84 -17.84
CA LEU A 562 -25.26 9.55 -18.27
C LEU A 562 -24.80 9.02 -19.64
N PRO A 563 -24.40 9.88 -20.60
CA PRO A 563 -23.96 9.41 -21.91
C PRO A 563 -22.61 8.71 -21.83
N VAL A 564 -22.46 7.62 -22.57
CA VAL A 564 -21.21 6.89 -22.78
C VAL A 564 -20.77 7.15 -24.22
N TYR A 565 -19.72 7.95 -24.37
CA TYR A 565 -19.16 8.26 -25.68
C TYR A 565 -18.26 7.16 -26.20
N GLY A 566 -18.46 6.81 -27.49
CA GLY A 566 -17.46 6.19 -28.35
C GLY A 566 -16.56 7.24 -29.02
N PRO A 567 -15.52 6.84 -29.74
CA PRO A 567 -14.70 7.78 -30.51
C PRO A 567 -15.51 8.47 -31.62
N GLY A 568 -15.32 9.79 -31.79
CA GLY A 568 -15.92 10.51 -32.90
C GLY A 568 -17.32 11.09 -32.61
N ASP A 569 -17.60 11.44 -31.36
CA ASP A 569 -18.85 12.08 -30.90
C ASP A 569 -20.09 11.16 -30.98
N GLU A 570 -19.90 9.87 -31.04
CA GLU A 570 -20.96 8.89 -31.06
C GLU A 570 -21.33 8.47 -29.63
N ILE A 571 -22.61 8.56 -29.26
CA ILE A 571 -23.14 8.02 -28.00
C ILE A 571 -23.39 6.53 -28.20
N ARG A 572 -22.48 5.69 -27.75
CA ARG A 572 -22.60 4.22 -27.85
C ARG A 572 -23.47 3.59 -26.74
N GLY A 573 -23.80 4.33 -25.70
CA GLY A 573 -24.57 3.79 -24.59
C GLY A 573 -24.88 4.79 -23.49
N TRP A 574 -25.47 4.27 -22.42
CA TRP A 574 -25.95 5.07 -21.30
C TRP A 574 -25.63 4.41 -19.96
N THR A 575 -25.25 5.18 -18.95
CA THR A 575 -24.97 4.69 -17.60
C THR A 575 -26.04 5.18 -16.64
N LEU A 576 -26.68 4.27 -15.93
CA LEU A 576 -27.60 4.57 -14.85
C LEU A 576 -26.86 5.20 -13.67
N ASP A 577 -27.29 6.38 -13.25
CA ASP A 577 -26.74 7.07 -12.10
C ASP A 577 -27.78 7.18 -10.97
N VAL A 578 -28.76 8.06 -11.09
CA VAL A 578 -29.83 8.18 -10.10
C VAL A 578 -30.92 7.13 -10.35
N MET A 579 -31.32 6.45 -9.28
CA MET A 579 -32.39 5.47 -9.28
C MET A 579 -33.19 5.61 -7.98
N ARG A 580 -34.34 6.31 -8.05
CA ARG A 580 -35.11 6.63 -6.85
C ARG A 580 -36.62 6.44 -7.10
N ARG A 581 -37.35 6.07 -6.05
CA ARG A 581 -38.80 5.83 -6.11
C ARG A 581 -39.50 6.60 -5.03
N ARG A 582 -40.75 6.98 -5.30
CA ARG A 582 -41.65 7.57 -4.32
C ARG A 582 -42.08 6.51 -3.31
N PRO A 583 -41.98 6.73 -1.99
CA PRO A 583 -42.55 5.88 -0.96
C PRO A 583 -44.07 5.76 -1.17
N GLY A 584 -44.62 4.54 -1.09
CA GLY A 584 -46.01 4.26 -1.31
C GLY A 584 -46.50 4.37 -2.78
N GLY A 585 -45.59 4.73 -3.73
CA GLY A 585 -45.92 4.82 -5.16
C GLY A 585 -46.05 3.45 -5.83
N PHE A 586 -46.20 3.49 -7.16
CA PHE A 586 -46.27 2.29 -8.01
C PHE A 586 -45.12 1.32 -7.75
N ARG A 587 -45.45 0.06 -7.59
CA ARG A 587 -44.48 -1.03 -7.51
C ARG A 587 -44.74 -2.02 -8.64
N PRO A 588 -43.73 -2.44 -9.43
CA PRO A 588 -42.27 -2.25 -9.42
C PRO A 588 -41.83 -1.12 -10.40
N VAL A 589 -41.72 0.10 -9.91
CA VAL A 589 -41.42 1.26 -10.75
C VAL A 589 -40.01 1.23 -11.35
N VAL A 590 -39.02 0.74 -10.61
CA VAL A 590 -37.60 0.77 -11.05
C VAL A 590 -37.37 -0.22 -12.18
N GLU A 591 -37.91 -1.44 -12.07
CA GLU A 591 -37.87 -2.44 -13.14
C GLU A 591 -38.50 -1.91 -14.42
N PHE A 592 -39.66 -1.21 -14.30
CA PHE A 592 -40.36 -0.59 -15.41
C PHE A 592 -39.49 0.49 -16.05
N LEU A 593 -38.96 1.43 -15.28
CA LEU A 593 -38.11 2.52 -15.78
C LEU A 593 -36.89 2.03 -16.54
N ILE A 594 -36.12 1.09 -15.94
CA ILE A 594 -34.93 0.56 -16.57
C ILE A 594 -35.27 -0.18 -17.86
N ALA A 595 -36.29 -1.04 -17.82
CA ALA A 595 -36.68 -1.80 -19.00
C ALA A 595 -37.14 -0.88 -20.14
N SER A 596 -37.96 0.13 -19.85
CA SER A 596 -38.43 1.09 -20.84
C SER A 596 -37.29 1.95 -21.40
N SER A 597 -36.37 2.40 -20.56
CA SER A 597 -35.15 3.11 -21.01
C SER A 597 -34.29 2.25 -21.94
N CYS A 598 -34.06 0.99 -21.59
CA CYS A 598 -33.32 0.05 -22.46
C CYS A 598 -33.99 -0.13 -23.83
N GLN A 599 -35.33 -0.16 -23.89
CA GLN A 599 -36.03 -0.27 -25.17
C GLN A 599 -35.83 0.97 -26.04
N VAL A 600 -36.00 2.17 -25.47
CA VAL A 600 -35.80 3.43 -26.21
C VAL A 600 -34.35 3.56 -26.68
N PHE A 601 -33.37 3.32 -25.82
CA PHE A 601 -31.95 3.38 -26.19
C PHE A 601 -31.58 2.37 -27.27
N LYS A 602 -32.14 1.17 -27.22
CA LYS A 602 -31.99 0.17 -28.29
C LYS A 602 -32.54 0.67 -29.61
N GLU A 603 -33.74 1.28 -29.60
CA GLU A 603 -34.39 1.85 -30.80
C GLU A 603 -33.62 3.03 -31.38
N GLU A 604 -32.92 3.80 -30.51
CA GLU A 604 -32.01 4.89 -30.88
C GLU A 604 -30.64 4.39 -31.38
N GLY A 605 -30.36 3.08 -31.31
CA GLY A 605 -29.14 2.46 -31.84
C GLY A 605 -28.00 2.33 -30.82
N ALA A 606 -28.23 2.58 -29.53
CA ALA A 606 -27.23 2.40 -28.52
C ALA A 606 -26.83 0.90 -28.37
N GLU A 607 -25.54 0.66 -28.11
CA GLU A 607 -24.98 -0.68 -27.98
C GLU A 607 -25.17 -1.26 -26.57
N ILE A 608 -25.01 -0.42 -25.55
CA ILE A 608 -25.00 -0.86 -24.15
C ILE A 608 -25.78 0.08 -23.23
N VAL A 609 -26.21 -0.51 -22.11
CA VAL A 609 -26.61 0.21 -20.91
C VAL A 609 -25.81 -0.33 -19.73
N SER A 610 -25.07 0.53 -19.05
CA SER A 610 -24.51 0.20 -17.73
C SER A 610 -25.54 0.50 -16.64
N LEU A 611 -25.80 -0.45 -15.78
CA LEU A 611 -26.55 -0.26 -14.54
C LEU A 611 -25.65 0.22 -13.39
N SER A 612 -24.47 0.73 -13.72
CA SER A 612 -23.40 1.16 -12.81
C SER A 612 -22.74 0.04 -12.01
N GLY A 613 -21.62 0.35 -11.38
CA GLY A 613 -20.88 -0.58 -10.53
C GLY A 613 -21.71 -1.03 -9.33
N ALA A 614 -21.54 -2.31 -8.97
CA ALA A 614 -21.94 -2.81 -7.66
C ALA A 614 -20.68 -2.79 -6.77
N PRO A 615 -20.52 -1.78 -5.88
CA PRO A 615 -19.35 -1.69 -5.02
C PRO A 615 -19.17 -2.98 -4.22
N LEU A 616 -17.93 -3.51 -4.19
CA LEU A 616 -17.54 -4.70 -3.42
C LEU A 616 -18.21 -6.02 -3.85
N ALA A 617 -18.99 -6.03 -4.93
CA ALA A 617 -19.39 -7.28 -5.58
C ALA A 617 -18.18 -7.84 -6.33
N ARG A 618 -17.73 -9.05 -5.93
CA ARG A 618 -16.65 -9.79 -6.58
C ARG A 618 -17.16 -11.17 -6.93
N SER A 619 -17.11 -11.52 -8.18
CA SER A 619 -17.50 -12.87 -8.67
C SER A 619 -16.46 -13.93 -8.33
N ALA A 620 -15.22 -13.57 -8.10
CA ALA A 620 -14.13 -14.49 -7.72
C ALA A 620 -13.37 -13.98 -6.49
N ARG A 621 -13.33 -14.78 -5.41
CA ARG A 621 -12.40 -14.60 -4.31
C ARG A 621 -11.03 -15.09 -4.73
N THR A 622 -10.06 -14.19 -4.89
CA THR A 622 -8.65 -14.58 -4.97
C THR A 622 -8.20 -15.01 -3.58
N ASP A 623 -7.72 -16.23 -3.44
CA ASP A 623 -7.20 -16.77 -2.17
C ASP A 623 -5.94 -15.99 -1.75
N GLY A 624 -6.08 -15.10 -0.77
CA GLY A 624 -5.02 -14.32 -0.17
C GLY A 624 -5.47 -12.90 0.14
N ALA A 625 -6.10 -12.66 1.30
CA ALA A 625 -6.55 -11.32 1.71
C ALA A 625 -5.35 -10.38 1.86
N GLU A 626 -5.11 -9.54 0.84
CA GLU A 626 -4.17 -8.44 0.94
C GLU A 626 -4.68 -7.37 1.94
N PRO A 627 -3.79 -6.54 2.52
CA PRO A 627 -4.20 -5.49 3.46
C PRO A 627 -5.28 -4.55 2.91
N ILE A 628 -5.29 -4.33 1.60
CA ILE A 628 -6.29 -3.52 0.90
C ILE A 628 -7.68 -4.18 0.92
N ASP A 629 -7.76 -5.50 0.81
CA ASP A 629 -9.04 -6.21 0.85
C ASP A 629 -9.75 -6.01 2.17
N ARG A 630 -9.00 -6.01 3.28
CA ARG A 630 -9.55 -5.72 4.60
C ARG A 630 -10.05 -4.29 4.74
N LEU A 631 -9.34 -3.32 4.13
CA LEU A 631 -9.77 -1.93 4.11
C LEU A 631 -11.07 -1.76 3.33
N LEU A 632 -11.16 -2.37 2.16
CA LEU A 632 -12.34 -2.32 1.29
C LEU A 632 -13.52 -3.09 1.90
N GLU A 633 -13.27 -4.26 2.49
CA GLU A 633 -14.29 -5.00 3.26
C GLU A 633 -14.81 -4.20 4.44
N GLY A 634 -13.92 -3.50 5.17
CA GLY A 634 -14.29 -2.62 6.27
C GLY A 634 -15.15 -1.44 5.82
N LEU A 635 -14.78 -0.79 4.72
CA LEU A 635 -15.58 0.29 4.11
C LEU A 635 -16.94 -0.22 3.64
N GLY A 636 -16.97 -1.37 2.98
CA GLY A 636 -18.21 -1.98 2.50
C GLY A 636 -19.15 -2.40 3.61
N ALA A 637 -18.60 -3.02 4.66
CA ALA A 637 -19.39 -3.42 5.83
C ALA A 637 -19.96 -2.20 6.58
N ALA A 638 -19.23 -1.10 6.64
CA ALA A 638 -19.70 0.14 7.25
C ALA A 638 -20.80 0.82 6.44
N MET A 639 -20.81 0.66 5.10
CA MET A 639 -21.78 1.30 4.18
C MET A 639 -22.97 0.40 3.82
N GLU A 640 -22.85 -0.93 3.97
CA GLU A 640 -23.91 -1.89 3.63
C GLU A 640 -25.27 -1.59 4.30
N PRO A 641 -25.34 -1.23 5.62
CA PRO A 641 -26.62 -0.93 6.28
C PRO A 641 -27.39 0.24 5.64
N TYR A 642 -26.67 1.15 5.01
CA TYR A 642 -27.24 2.37 4.42
C TYR A 642 -27.59 2.21 2.95
N TYR A 643 -26.78 1.47 2.18
CA TYR A 643 -26.90 1.39 0.72
C TYR A 643 -27.38 0.04 0.19
N GLY A 644 -27.31 -1.05 0.99
CA GLY A 644 -27.84 -2.35 0.61
C GLY A 644 -27.22 -2.94 -0.65
N PHE A 645 -25.89 -2.88 -0.78
CA PHE A 645 -25.16 -3.29 -2.00
C PHE A 645 -25.48 -4.71 -2.45
N ARG A 646 -25.70 -5.66 -1.50
CA ARG A 646 -26.08 -7.04 -1.84
C ARG A 646 -27.46 -7.14 -2.46
N SER A 647 -28.44 -6.36 -1.95
CA SER A 647 -29.79 -6.32 -2.52
C SER A 647 -29.79 -5.67 -3.91
N LEU A 648 -28.94 -4.65 -4.11
CA LEU A 648 -28.76 -3.99 -5.38
C LEU A 648 -28.16 -4.92 -6.45
N HIS A 649 -27.14 -5.71 -6.11
CA HIS A 649 -26.57 -6.72 -7.01
C HIS A 649 -27.62 -7.74 -7.46
N THR A 650 -28.40 -8.29 -6.52
CA THR A 650 -29.50 -9.23 -6.82
C THR A 650 -30.58 -8.59 -7.69
N PHE A 651 -30.88 -7.31 -7.46
CA PHE A 651 -31.82 -6.56 -8.27
C PHE A 651 -31.34 -6.41 -9.72
N LYS A 652 -30.09 -5.97 -9.93
CA LYS A 652 -29.48 -5.77 -11.25
C LYS A 652 -29.40 -7.08 -12.05
N ALA A 653 -29.18 -8.22 -11.38
CA ALA A 653 -29.16 -9.53 -12.02
C ALA A 653 -30.45 -9.91 -12.78
N LYS A 654 -31.60 -9.27 -12.47
CA LYS A 654 -32.87 -9.45 -13.22
C LYS A 654 -32.76 -9.06 -14.70
N PHE A 655 -31.80 -8.18 -15.03
CA PHE A 655 -31.57 -7.69 -16.39
C PHE A 655 -30.56 -8.52 -17.18
N GLN A 656 -30.15 -9.70 -16.66
CA GLN A 656 -29.21 -10.65 -17.30
C GLN A 656 -27.93 -9.95 -17.81
N PRO A 657 -27.28 -9.13 -16.99
CA PRO A 657 -26.13 -8.37 -17.43
C PRO A 657 -24.87 -9.24 -17.53
N ARG A 658 -23.88 -8.77 -18.29
CA ARG A 658 -22.48 -9.15 -18.11
C ARG A 658 -21.80 -8.23 -17.11
N HIS A 659 -20.68 -8.66 -16.57
CA HIS A 659 -19.94 -7.93 -15.56
C HIS A 659 -18.54 -7.61 -16.07
N GLU A 660 -18.11 -6.35 -15.92
CA GLU A 660 -16.76 -5.91 -16.20
C GLU A 660 -16.07 -5.48 -14.91
N PRO A 661 -14.84 -5.95 -14.63
CA PRO A 661 -14.15 -5.60 -13.40
C PRO A 661 -13.73 -4.13 -13.39
N VAL A 662 -13.82 -3.51 -12.23
CA VAL A 662 -13.44 -2.10 -11.98
C VAL A 662 -12.36 -2.06 -10.91
N TYR A 663 -11.31 -1.29 -11.12
CA TYR A 663 -10.09 -1.34 -10.33
C TYR A 663 -9.78 -0.07 -9.57
N LEU A 664 -9.10 -0.25 -8.44
CA LEU A 664 -8.33 0.75 -7.72
C LEU A 664 -6.86 0.48 -7.98
N CYS A 665 -6.11 1.48 -8.50
CA CYS A 665 -4.68 1.35 -8.69
C CYS A 665 -3.92 2.30 -7.76
N TYR A 666 -2.88 1.77 -7.10
CA TYR A 666 -2.05 2.50 -6.14
C TYR A 666 -0.59 2.06 -6.24
N ARG A 667 0.33 2.91 -5.79
CA ARG A 667 1.77 2.65 -5.94
C ARG A 667 2.39 1.94 -4.73
N ASP A 668 1.82 2.13 -3.55
CA ASP A 668 2.43 1.68 -2.30
C ASP A 668 1.38 1.35 -1.25
N GLU A 669 1.50 0.19 -0.64
CA GLU A 669 0.64 -0.26 0.45
C GLU A 669 0.68 0.68 1.67
N ALA A 670 1.80 1.37 1.91
CA ALA A 670 1.91 2.34 3.00
C ALA A 670 1.03 3.60 2.79
N ASP A 671 0.56 3.85 1.56
CA ASP A 671 -0.37 4.94 1.27
C ASP A 671 -1.84 4.53 1.44
N LEU A 672 -2.15 3.24 1.57
CA LEU A 672 -3.52 2.73 1.67
C LEU A 672 -4.35 3.38 2.79
N PRO A 673 -3.84 3.59 4.02
CA PRO A 673 -4.61 4.30 5.04
C PRO A 673 -4.97 5.73 4.62
N ARG A 674 -4.07 6.42 3.94
CA ARG A 674 -4.29 7.78 3.43
C ARG A 674 -5.27 7.80 2.27
N ILE A 675 -5.18 6.82 1.36
CA ILE A 675 -6.12 6.62 0.25
C ILE A 675 -7.52 6.35 0.81
N GLY A 676 -7.65 5.48 1.82
CA GLY A 676 -8.93 5.20 2.48
C GLY A 676 -9.57 6.46 3.09
N ILE A 677 -8.80 7.27 3.81
CA ILE A 677 -9.28 8.55 4.36
C ILE A 677 -9.70 9.51 3.24
N ALA A 678 -8.94 9.54 2.14
CA ALA A 678 -9.25 10.42 1.01
C ALA A 678 -10.52 10.00 0.29
N LEU A 679 -10.72 8.70 0.04
CA LEU A 679 -11.95 8.15 -0.54
C LEU A 679 -13.16 8.42 0.34
N THR A 680 -13.05 8.20 1.66
CA THR A 680 -14.13 8.53 2.58
C THR A 680 -14.53 10.00 2.50
N LYS A 681 -13.54 10.92 2.42
CA LYS A 681 -13.82 12.35 2.25
C LYS A 681 -14.35 12.74 0.87
N ALA A 682 -14.04 11.97 -0.17
CA ALA A 682 -14.60 12.18 -1.49
C ALA A 682 -16.11 11.82 -1.52
N TYR A 683 -16.45 10.69 -0.93
CA TYR A 683 -17.85 10.24 -0.85
C TYR A 683 -18.70 11.00 0.17
N LEU A 684 -18.11 11.41 1.30
CA LEU A 684 -18.78 12.06 2.43
C LEU A 684 -18.04 13.35 2.82
N PRO A 685 -18.13 14.40 2.01
CA PRO A 685 -17.36 15.63 2.23
C PRO A 685 -17.72 16.35 3.53
N GLU A 686 -18.95 16.24 4.01
CA GLU A 686 -19.48 16.94 5.18
C GLU A 686 -19.26 16.20 6.50
N VAL A 687 -18.89 14.91 6.45
CA VAL A 687 -18.71 14.10 7.67
C VAL A 687 -17.37 14.38 8.34
N SER A 688 -17.41 14.78 9.61
CA SER A 688 -16.20 15.04 10.40
C SER A 688 -15.47 13.74 10.78
N ALA A 689 -14.15 13.82 11.04
CA ALA A 689 -13.37 12.67 11.51
C ALA A 689 -13.91 12.07 12.82
N LYS A 690 -14.65 12.86 13.61
CA LYS A 690 -15.26 12.45 14.87
C LYS A 690 -16.51 11.60 14.61
N ASP A 691 -17.29 11.95 13.62
CA ASP A 691 -18.49 11.20 13.21
C ASP A 691 -18.11 9.85 12.57
N LEU A 692 -17.00 9.80 11.82
CA LEU A 692 -16.44 8.56 11.27
C LEU A 692 -16.01 7.56 12.37
N MET A 693 -15.45 8.04 13.48
CA MET A 693 -15.10 7.18 14.62
C MET A 693 -16.34 6.62 15.30
N THR A 694 -17.43 7.38 15.38
CA THR A 694 -18.69 6.93 15.97
C THR A 694 -19.43 5.94 15.08
N LEU A 695 -19.39 6.11 13.75
CA LEU A 695 -19.95 5.17 12.78
C LEU A 695 -19.24 3.80 12.83
N GLY A 696 -17.91 3.77 13.00
CA GLY A 696 -17.15 2.54 13.19
C GLY A 696 -17.40 1.83 14.53
N ALA A 697 -17.89 2.55 15.55
CA ALA A 697 -18.19 2.00 16.87
C ALA A 697 -19.63 1.48 17.01
N SER A 698 -20.56 1.97 16.18
CA SER A 698 -21.98 1.57 16.20
C SER A 698 -22.31 0.36 15.33
N GLY A 699 -21.35 -0.16 14.59
CA GLY A 699 -21.45 -1.37 13.74
C GLY A 699 -21.13 -2.69 14.47
N LYS A 700 -21.24 -2.74 15.81
CA LYS A 700 -21.12 -3.98 16.59
C LYS A 700 -22.49 -4.47 17.06
#